data_8bd851c8696a944c495f521f41314f54
#
_entry.id   8bd851c8696a944c495f521f41314f54
#
_cell.length_a   1.000
_cell.length_b   1.000
_cell.length_c   1.000
_cell.angle_alpha   90.00
_cell.angle_beta   90.00
_cell.angle_gamma   90.00
#
_symmetry.space_group_name_H-M   'P 1'
#
loop_
_entity.id
_entity.type
_entity.pdbx_description
1 polymer ?
#
loop_
_entity_poly.entity_id
_entity_poly.type
_entity_poly.pdbx_seq_one_letter_code
_entity_poly.pdbx_strand_id
1 'polypeptide(L)'
;MRARFGLALALTFGSAFAAAPTPKSYFGHEMGADRSVVDWDKVVSYFQALAAASDRVRVEMLGRSTEGRPLIAAILSAPDTLQHLDRYREIQQRLADPRQTSPAQAEPLFAQGKAIVLITCSIHANELASTQTAVEFAYRMLSEDSQRFRAILKDTIVLLVPSLNPDGVDIVSQWYRKTLGTPAEGTDPPELWHKYVGHDNNRDWYMFTQVETQLAISKLHNAWHPEIVYDVHQQGPYASRLFVPPWLDPIEPNIDPILMQETNMIGTAIASDLTAAGKTGIALNAIYDFWTPSRHYQAFHGGMRILTESASARLATPITVRPEQIAETALGYRPREKSWNYLEPWLGGTWRLRDIVDYQLIAFEACLYNAALHREELLRNFYQVGQRQVARAEPWGFLIPARQRDPGATRKLIETLRFGMIEIGKGSDGSAVIPMHQPYSGWAKALLERQHYPEEHLYPGGPPKRPYDVTAHTLPLLMGVDVKAVMRAASFSGAWEAPAAAAGPLLPAADTDSWRAVNRAWSKGATVWRDPASGDFSLVSRAGWKQLRRPRIALYRSWIPAVDEGWTRWLLEQFGFAYTSVHNPDIEAGSLHDKFDVIVFPDELSRQIDAGYAAGVMPAEYTGGLGTKGADALREFALSGGSLIFLNRATDYAIEHLGIAATPVTANSNFYSPGSLLNVHLDTRSRLAYGVPPDLAVWNEQSPAWETRLPVVARYADSPVLASGWLEGESAIAGKAALVDAPLGSGRVVLFGMRPQYRGQSYLTFKLFFNALAQF
;
A
#
# COMPACT_ATOMS: atom_id res chain seq x y z
N MET A 1 68.18 49.17 10.66
CA MET A 1 67.30 48.12 10.08
C MET A 1 66.20 47.86 11.07
N ARG A 2 65.01 48.35 10.82
CA ARG A 2 63.81 48.11 11.66
C ARG A 2 62.92 47.10 10.91
N ALA A 3 62.78 45.88 11.44
CA ALA A 3 61.84 44.89 10.93
C ALA A 3 60.41 45.24 11.40
N ARG A 4 59.51 45.44 10.46
CA ARG A 4 58.08 45.56 10.73
C ARG A 4 57.43 44.16 10.69
N PHE A 5 56.95 43.69 11.82
CA PHE A 5 56.06 42.52 11.88
C PHE A 5 54.66 43.02 11.54
N GLY A 6 54.14 42.55 10.44
CA GLY A 6 52.70 42.70 10.07
C GLY A 6 51.89 41.56 10.70
N LEU A 7 50.99 41.90 11.61
CA LEU A 7 50.00 40.99 12.19
C LEU A 7 48.84 40.87 11.20
N ALA A 8 48.72 39.73 10.51
CA ALA A 8 47.56 39.42 9.64
C ALA A 8 46.41 38.93 10.55
N LEU A 9 45.41 39.78 10.78
CA LEU A 9 44.17 39.42 11.48
C LEU A 9 43.29 38.61 10.49
N ALA A 10 43.23 37.28 10.67
CA ALA A 10 42.29 36.42 9.96
C ALA A 10 40.88 36.66 10.53
N LEU A 11 40.07 37.46 9.87
CA LEU A 11 38.64 37.60 10.12
C LEU A 11 37.95 36.31 9.65
N THR A 12 37.67 35.39 10.56
CA THR A 12 36.73 34.31 10.35
C THR A 12 35.33 34.92 10.33
N PHE A 13 34.75 35.09 9.15
CA PHE A 13 33.31 35.34 8.98
C PHE A 13 32.56 34.06 9.37
N GLY A 14 32.25 33.90 10.63
CA GLY A 14 31.21 32.98 11.05
C GLY A 14 29.89 33.49 10.51
N SER A 15 29.29 32.76 9.57
CA SER A 15 27.93 33.05 9.16
C SER A 15 27.01 32.84 10.35
N ALA A 16 26.58 33.94 10.99
CA ALA A 16 25.58 33.87 12.04
C ALA A 16 24.24 33.50 11.40
N PHE A 17 23.83 32.23 11.54
CA PHE A 17 22.48 31.84 11.15
C PHE A 17 21.44 32.62 11.97
N ALA A 18 20.34 33.04 11.34
CA ALA A 18 19.19 33.54 12.07
C ALA A 18 18.65 32.43 12.98
N ALA A 19 18.14 32.76 14.15
CA ALA A 19 17.54 31.75 15.01
C ALA A 19 16.39 31.02 14.29
N ALA A 20 16.40 29.69 14.34
CA ALA A 20 15.34 28.88 13.72
C ALA A 20 13.97 29.25 14.35
N PRO A 21 12.93 29.51 13.55
CA PRO A 21 11.62 29.83 14.10
C PRO A 21 11.03 28.63 14.84
N THR A 22 10.49 28.87 16.04
CA THR A 22 9.78 27.81 16.77
C THR A 22 8.50 27.39 16.01
N PRO A 23 8.05 26.12 16.09
CA PRO A 23 6.80 25.72 15.48
C PRO A 23 5.63 26.65 15.86
N LYS A 24 5.49 26.97 17.15
CA LYS A 24 4.46 27.89 17.63
C LYS A 24 4.52 29.27 16.98
N SER A 25 5.70 29.86 16.87
CA SER A 25 5.84 31.18 16.26
C SER A 25 5.52 31.20 14.77
N TYR A 26 5.78 30.07 14.09
CA TYR A 26 5.58 29.94 12.66
C TYR A 26 4.13 29.57 12.27
N PHE A 27 3.55 28.59 12.98
CA PHE A 27 2.20 28.11 12.71
C PHE A 27 1.11 28.91 13.43
N GLY A 28 1.45 29.60 14.51
CA GLY A 28 0.52 30.36 15.35
C GLY A 28 -0.12 29.54 16.49
N HIS A 29 0.20 28.27 16.60
CA HIS A 29 -0.25 27.37 17.65
C HIS A 29 0.82 26.31 17.96
N GLU A 30 0.73 25.67 19.13
CA GLU A 30 1.57 24.50 19.45
C GLU A 30 1.20 23.32 18.55
N MET A 31 2.19 22.48 18.21
CA MET A 31 1.91 21.24 17.52
C MET A 31 1.07 20.32 18.41
N GLY A 32 0.04 19.72 17.83
CA GLY A 32 -0.95 18.95 18.58
C GLY A 32 -1.99 19.77 19.34
N ALA A 33 -2.04 21.09 19.19
CA ALA A 33 -3.08 21.91 19.83
C ALA A 33 -4.49 21.47 19.39
N ASP A 34 -5.44 21.51 20.33
CA ASP A 34 -6.82 21.14 20.08
C ASP A 34 -7.39 21.94 18.89
N ARG A 35 -8.12 21.25 18.01
CA ARG A 35 -8.78 21.82 16.84
C ARG A 35 -7.84 22.60 15.90
N SER A 36 -6.55 22.25 15.89
CA SER A 36 -5.54 22.91 15.07
C SER A 36 -4.93 21.91 14.10
N VAL A 37 -4.98 22.24 12.82
CA VAL A 37 -4.42 21.46 11.72
C VAL A 37 -3.45 22.29 10.89
N VAL A 38 -2.56 21.65 10.16
CA VAL A 38 -1.54 22.32 9.34
C VAL A 38 -1.82 22.12 7.84
N ASP A 39 -1.47 23.12 7.04
CA ASP A 39 -1.51 23.03 5.58
C ASP A 39 -0.17 22.56 5.06
N TRP A 40 -0.19 21.78 3.98
CA TRP A 40 1.04 21.20 3.45
C TRP A 40 2.05 22.25 2.95
N ASP A 41 1.60 23.27 2.25
CA ASP A 41 2.49 24.35 1.78
C ASP A 41 3.20 25.06 2.95
N LYS A 42 2.51 25.22 4.08
CA LYS A 42 3.08 25.80 5.28
C LYS A 42 4.10 24.89 5.95
N VAL A 43 3.87 23.57 5.92
CA VAL A 43 4.84 22.55 6.37
C VAL A 43 6.10 22.62 5.51
N VAL A 44 5.97 22.60 4.18
CA VAL A 44 7.11 22.70 3.25
C VAL A 44 7.91 23.98 3.50
N SER A 45 7.23 25.13 3.60
CA SER A 45 7.86 26.43 3.83
C SER A 45 8.58 26.49 5.20
N TYR A 46 8.03 25.80 6.21
CA TYR A 46 8.68 25.70 7.53
C TYR A 46 9.99 24.91 7.47
N PHE A 47 10.00 23.76 6.81
CA PHE A 47 11.22 22.98 6.62
C PHE A 47 12.29 23.75 5.84
N GLN A 48 11.88 24.54 4.84
CA GLN A 48 12.78 25.45 4.13
C GLN A 48 13.36 26.54 5.07
N ALA A 49 12.52 27.11 5.94
CA ALA A 49 12.97 28.09 6.94
C ALA A 49 13.95 27.47 7.95
N LEU A 50 13.74 26.23 8.38
CA LEU A 50 14.69 25.49 9.22
C LEU A 50 16.04 25.30 8.50
N ALA A 51 16.02 24.89 7.22
CA ALA A 51 17.23 24.71 6.42
C ALA A 51 18.01 26.01 6.17
N ALA A 52 17.31 27.15 6.09
CA ALA A 52 17.95 28.46 5.99
C ALA A 52 18.54 28.94 7.33
N ALA A 53 18.07 28.40 8.47
CA ALA A 53 18.45 28.84 9.81
C ALA A 53 19.48 27.90 10.50
N SER A 54 19.85 26.76 9.91
CA SER A 54 20.73 25.79 10.56
C SER A 54 21.49 24.93 9.55
N ASP A 55 22.74 24.61 9.87
CA ASP A 55 23.58 23.66 9.16
C ASP A 55 23.39 22.19 9.60
N ARG A 56 22.43 21.93 10.50
CA ARG A 56 22.05 20.58 10.96
C ARG A 56 20.91 19.96 10.14
N VAL A 57 20.39 20.68 9.16
CA VAL A 57 19.30 20.20 8.30
C VAL A 57 19.52 20.60 6.83
N ARG A 58 19.20 19.65 5.94
CA ARG A 58 19.09 19.88 4.51
C ARG A 58 17.74 19.36 4.03
N VAL A 59 17.02 20.11 3.22
CA VAL A 59 15.74 19.69 2.63
C VAL A 59 15.94 19.27 1.19
N GLU A 60 15.55 18.06 0.85
CA GLU A 60 15.57 17.53 -0.51
C GLU A 60 14.14 17.42 -1.05
N MET A 61 13.96 17.88 -2.30
CA MET A 61 12.74 17.66 -3.07
C MET A 61 12.82 16.25 -3.69
N LEU A 62 11.97 15.33 -3.25
CA LEU A 62 11.91 13.97 -3.80
C LEU A 62 11.22 13.95 -5.16
N GLY A 63 10.19 14.78 -5.34
CA GLY A 63 9.37 14.89 -6.53
C GLY A 63 8.04 15.56 -6.24
N ARG A 64 7.04 15.23 -7.05
CA ARG A 64 5.66 15.71 -6.89
C ARG A 64 4.72 14.54 -6.67
N SER A 65 3.73 14.74 -5.80
CA SER A 65 2.65 13.80 -5.54
C SER A 65 1.73 13.59 -6.74
N THR A 66 0.80 12.68 -6.62
CA THR A 66 -0.23 12.38 -7.63
C THR A 66 -0.99 13.63 -8.08
N GLU A 67 -1.27 14.58 -7.20
CA GLU A 67 -1.95 15.86 -7.51
C GLU A 67 -0.97 17.05 -7.65
N GLY A 68 0.33 16.78 -7.71
CA GLY A 68 1.36 17.75 -8.06
C GLY A 68 1.94 18.53 -6.88
N ARG A 69 1.63 18.19 -5.62
CA ARG A 69 2.24 18.82 -4.44
C ARG A 69 3.69 18.37 -4.25
N PRO A 70 4.57 19.23 -3.69
CA PRO A 70 5.96 18.84 -3.41
C PRO A 70 6.01 17.73 -2.37
N LEU A 71 6.74 16.65 -2.66
CA LEU A 71 7.12 15.61 -1.69
C LEU A 71 8.55 15.88 -1.26
N ILE A 72 8.77 16.08 0.06
CA ILE A 72 10.06 16.48 0.62
C ILE A 72 10.57 15.49 1.66
N ALA A 73 11.89 15.46 1.83
CA ALA A 73 12.56 14.85 2.97
C ALA A 73 13.53 15.85 3.60
N ALA A 74 13.56 15.92 4.93
CA ALA A 74 14.58 16.63 5.68
C ALA A 74 15.67 15.64 6.08
N ILE A 75 16.92 15.91 5.71
CA ILE A 75 18.09 15.16 6.13
C ILE A 75 18.67 15.90 7.33
N LEU A 76 18.70 15.22 8.50
CA LEU A 76 19.13 15.80 9.78
C LEU A 76 20.34 15.02 10.29
N SER A 77 21.42 15.73 10.62
CA SER A 77 22.65 15.16 11.18
C SER A 77 23.59 16.27 11.66
N ALA A 78 24.79 15.90 12.12
CA ALA A 78 25.83 16.88 12.42
C ALA A 78 26.28 17.64 11.15
N PRO A 79 26.69 18.91 11.25
CA PRO A 79 27.09 19.75 10.12
C PRO A 79 28.16 19.11 9.22
N ASP A 80 29.19 18.52 9.83
CA ASP A 80 30.25 17.80 9.08
C ASP A 80 29.69 16.61 8.28
N THR A 81 28.75 15.87 8.87
CA THR A 81 28.07 14.75 8.15
C THR A 81 27.29 15.26 6.95
N LEU A 82 26.53 16.35 7.10
CA LEU A 82 25.73 16.92 6.00
C LEU A 82 26.59 17.50 4.86
N GLN A 83 27.82 17.92 5.13
CA GLN A 83 28.77 18.34 4.10
C GLN A 83 29.31 17.16 3.27
N HIS A 84 29.27 15.92 3.80
CA HIS A 84 29.86 14.75 3.21
C HIS A 84 28.86 13.62 2.95
N LEU A 85 27.58 13.92 2.65
CA LEU A 85 26.52 12.92 2.47
C LEU A 85 26.86 11.86 1.40
N ASP A 86 27.53 12.26 0.31
CA ASP A 86 27.88 11.33 -0.78
C ASP A 86 28.86 10.24 -0.30
N ARG A 87 29.79 10.58 0.61
CA ARG A 87 30.65 9.57 1.25
C ARG A 87 29.85 8.53 2.01
N TYR A 88 28.81 8.95 2.75
CA TYR A 88 27.99 8.02 3.53
C TYR A 88 27.09 7.18 2.64
N ARG A 89 26.57 7.74 1.54
CA ARG A 89 25.85 6.97 0.52
C ARG A 89 26.77 5.91 -0.11
N GLU A 90 28.00 6.26 -0.44
CA GLU A 90 28.99 5.31 -0.97
C GLU A 90 29.30 4.18 0.02
N ILE A 91 29.46 4.48 1.31
CA ILE A 91 29.64 3.47 2.36
C ILE A 91 28.45 2.50 2.36
N GLN A 92 27.21 3.02 2.37
CA GLN A 92 26.00 2.19 2.36
C GLN A 92 25.90 1.32 1.11
N GLN A 93 26.16 1.88 -0.08
CA GLN A 93 26.17 1.12 -1.34
C GLN A 93 27.18 -0.03 -1.32
N ARG A 94 28.36 0.21 -0.74
CA ARG A 94 29.40 -0.82 -0.60
C ARG A 94 29.01 -1.91 0.38
N LEU A 95 28.32 -1.56 1.47
CA LEU A 95 27.81 -2.54 2.44
C LEU A 95 26.61 -3.31 1.91
N ALA A 96 25.81 -2.71 1.04
CA ALA A 96 24.61 -3.31 0.46
C ALA A 96 24.91 -4.47 -0.53
N ASP A 97 26.10 -4.49 -1.16
CA ASP A 97 26.48 -5.59 -2.05
C ASP A 97 27.77 -6.28 -1.59
N PRO A 98 27.68 -7.35 -0.79
CA PRO A 98 28.84 -8.09 -0.27
C PRO A 98 29.58 -8.88 -1.34
N ARG A 99 29.12 -8.96 -2.58
CA ARG A 99 29.85 -9.55 -3.71
C ARG A 99 30.98 -8.61 -4.19
N GLN A 100 30.78 -7.29 -4.00
CA GLN A 100 31.70 -6.24 -4.39
C GLN A 100 32.60 -5.78 -3.23
N THR A 101 32.22 -6.03 -1.99
CA THR A 101 32.90 -5.62 -0.77
C THR A 101 33.22 -6.84 0.09
N SER A 102 34.47 -7.25 0.16
CA SER A 102 34.88 -8.37 1.01
C SER A 102 34.78 -8.02 2.51
N PRO A 103 34.70 -9.01 3.42
CA PRO A 103 34.64 -8.75 4.88
C PRO A 103 35.79 -7.84 5.37
N ALA A 104 37.00 -8.01 4.88
CA ALA A 104 38.14 -7.17 5.23
C ALA A 104 37.99 -5.72 4.75
N GLN A 105 37.32 -5.50 3.62
CA GLN A 105 36.99 -4.16 3.11
C GLN A 105 35.78 -3.52 3.82
N ALA A 106 34.87 -4.34 4.32
CA ALA A 106 33.67 -3.87 5.06
C ALA A 106 34.05 -3.40 6.49
N GLU A 107 35.01 -4.06 7.15
CA GLU A 107 35.36 -3.79 8.55
C GLU A 107 35.66 -2.29 8.86
N PRO A 108 36.49 -1.57 8.10
CA PRO A 108 36.69 -0.14 8.32
C PRO A 108 35.45 0.71 8.02
N LEU A 109 34.50 0.22 7.19
CA LEU A 109 33.29 0.97 6.85
C LEU A 109 32.29 1.01 8.01
N PHE A 110 32.24 -0.02 8.86
CA PHE A 110 31.38 -0.03 10.03
C PHE A 110 31.76 1.09 11.02
N ALA A 111 33.07 1.29 11.24
CA ALA A 111 33.57 2.37 12.12
C ALA A 111 33.34 3.76 11.51
N GLN A 112 33.38 3.92 10.18
CA GLN A 112 33.28 5.19 9.47
C GLN A 112 31.83 5.56 9.11
N GLY A 113 30.94 4.60 8.95
CA GLY A 113 29.56 4.78 8.55
C GLY A 113 28.70 5.46 9.62
N LYS A 114 27.49 5.83 9.22
CA LYS A 114 26.44 6.34 10.11
C LYS A 114 25.24 5.41 10.00
N ALA A 115 24.48 5.24 11.09
CA ALA A 115 23.20 4.55 10.99
C ALA A 115 22.22 5.43 10.22
N ILE A 116 21.65 4.91 9.15
CA ILE A 116 20.64 5.61 8.34
C ILE A 116 19.26 5.26 8.88
N VAL A 117 18.53 6.25 9.35
CA VAL A 117 17.17 6.07 9.87
C VAL A 117 16.19 6.87 9.02
N LEU A 118 15.28 6.19 8.34
CA LEU A 118 14.20 6.78 7.58
C LEU A 118 12.94 6.81 8.45
N ILE A 119 12.43 8.01 8.77
CA ILE A 119 11.16 8.19 9.47
C ILE A 119 10.12 8.68 8.46
N THR A 120 9.03 7.93 8.30
CA THR A 120 7.93 8.25 7.40
C THR A 120 6.67 8.56 8.17
N CYS A 121 6.09 9.76 7.91
CA CYS A 121 4.92 10.27 8.60
C CYS A 121 3.73 10.38 7.66
N SER A 122 2.53 10.32 8.21
CA SER A 122 1.23 10.59 7.55
C SER A 122 1.09 10.04 6.14
N ILE A 123 1.45 8.76 5.96
CA ILE A 123 1.05 8.05 4.75
C ILE A 123 -0.49 7.94 4.72
N HIS A 124 -1.12 7.69 5.87
CA HIS A 124 -2.54 7.89 6.08
C HIS A 124 -2.78 9.32 6.58
N ALA A 125 -3.40 10.13 5.75
CA ALA A 125 -3.48 11.58 6.01
C ALA A 125 -4.46 11.97 7.15
N ASN A 126 -5.42 11.10 7.48
CA ASN A 126 -6.29 11.29 8.63
C ASN A 126 -5.60 10.99 9.99
N GLU A 127 -4.38 10.48 9.96
CA GLU A 127 -3.49 10.28 11.11
C GLU A 127 -2.62 11.53 11.35
N LEU A 128 -3.26 12.62 11.72
CA LEU A 128 -2.73 13.99 11.68
C LEU A 128 -1.50 14.25 12.58
N ALA A 129 -1.29 13.45 13.63
CA ALA A 129 -0.27 13.72 14.63
C ALA A 129 1.14 13.66 14.04
N SER A 130 1.43 12.70 13.17
CA SER A 130 2.80 12.42 12.75
C SER A 130 3.42 13.52 11.89
N THR A 131 2.64 14.23 11.05
CA THR A 131 3.13 15.45 10.37
C THR A 131 3.49 16.55 11.38
N GLN A 132 2.65 16.76 12.38
CA GLN A 132 2.90 17.78 13.42
C GLN A 132 4.08 17.37 14.33
N THR A 133 4.21 16.07 14.61
CA THR A 133 5.38 15.51 15.32
C THR A 133 6.67 15.74 14.51
N ALA A 134 6.65 15.50 13.20
CA ALA A 134 7.80 15.74 12.33
C ALA A 134 8.24 17.22 12.35
N VAL A 135 7.29 18.15 12.33
CA VAL A 135 7.55 19.60 12.43
C VAL A 135 8.25 19.94 13.75
N GLU A 136 7.70 19.47 14.88
CA GLU A 136 8.27 19.74 16.21
C GLU A 136 9.61 19.02 16.40
N PHE A 137 9.71 17.77 15.97
CA PHE A 137 10.93 16.98 16.12
C PHE A 137 12.09 17.57 15.30
N ALA A 138 11.84 18.02 14.08
CA ALA A 138 12.86 18.70 13.27
C ALA A 138 13.42 19.94 14.00
N TYR A 139 12.56 20.77 14.60
CA TYR A 139 12.99 21.90 15.40
C TYR A 139 13.83 21.48 16.62
N ARG A 140 13.42 20.42 17.33
CA ARG A 140 14.17 19.89 18.50
C ARG A 140 15.56 19.42 18.08
N MET A 141 15.72 18.74 16.94
CA MET A 141 17.02 18.33 16.40
C MET A 141 17.99 19.51 16.16
N LEU A 142 17.46 20.69 15.89
CA LEU A 142 18.25 21.90 15.67
C LEU A 142 18.56 22.66 16.97
N SER A 143 17.65 22.66 17.91
CA SER A 143 17.65 23.55 19.11
C SER A 143 18.09 22.85 20.38
N GLU A 144 17.89 21.53 20.52
CA GLU A 144 18.28 20.81 21.74
C GLU A 144 19.75 20.41 21.72
N ASP A 145 20.39 20.48 22.93
CA ASP A 145 21.79 20.14 23.12
C ASP A 145 21.98 19.15 24.28
N SER A 146 21.04 18.20 24.44
CA SER A 146 21.19 17.11 25.41
C SER A 146 22.24 16.10 24.95
N GLN A 147 22.73 15.26 25.87
CA GLN A 147 23.65 14.18 25.55
C GLN A 147 23.05 13.23 24.46
N ARG A 148 21.74 12.95 24.53
CA ARG A 148 21.05 12.08 23.56
C ARG A 148 21.03 12.72 22.18
N PHE A 149 20.61 13.99 22.05
CA PHE A 149 20.58 14.69 20.75
C PHE A 149 21.98 14.85 20.15
N ARG A 150 23.02 15.09 20.98
CA ARG A 150 24.41 15.09 20.47
C ARG A 150 24.83 13.74 19.92
N ALA A 151 24.47 12.63 20.59
CA ALA A 151 24.77 11.28 20.11
C ALA A 151 24.03 10.98 18.78
N ILE A 152 22.73 11.29 18.72
CA ILE A 152 21.91 11.14 17.52
C ILE A 152 22.54 11.90 16.34
N LEU A 153 22.79 13.21 16.49
CA LEU A 153 23.38 14.03 15.43
C LEU A 153 24.76 13.53 14.99
N LYS A 154 25.57 13.04 15.94
CA LYS A 154 26.94 12.56 15.67
C LYS A 154 26.92 11.23 14.89
N ASP A 155 26.06 10.29 15.24
CA ASP A 155 26.19 8.88 14.84
C ASP A 155 25.09 8.40 13.90
N THR A 156 24.09 9.26 13.55
CA THR A 156 23.01 8.93 12.61
C THR A 156 22.89 9.95 11.47
N ILE A 157 22.28 9.51 10.38
CA ILE A 157 21.68 10.35 9.35
C ILE A 157 20.18 10.05 9.36
N VAL A 158 19.39 11.05 9.74
CA VAL A 158 17.93 10.92 9.80
C VAL A 158 17.32 11.46 8.52
N LEU A 159 16.58 10.62 7.83
CA LEU A 159 15.77 10.97 6.67
C LEU A 159 14.33 11.14 7.15
N LEU A 160 13.89 12.35 7.43
CA LEU A 160 12.56 12.64 7.96
C LEU A 160 11.63 13.08 6.82
N VAL A 161 10.62 12.28 6.54
CA VAL A 161 9.56 12.60 5.57
C VAL A 161 8.32 13.06 6.34
N PRO A 162 8.00 14.37 6.33
CA PRO A 162 6.89 14.91 7.13
C PRO A 162 5.51 14.39 6.73
N SER A 163 5.35 14.02 5.47
CA SER A 163 4.21 13.23 4.98
C SER A 163 4.57 12.50 3.69
N LEU A 164 4.21 11.21 3.62
CA LEU A 164 4.22 10.43 2.36
C LEU A 164 2.96 10.67 1.52
N ASN A 165 1.99 11.43 2.03
CA ASN A 165 0.74 11.76 1.34
C ASN A 165 0.41 13.25 1.47
N PRO A 166 1.16 14.13 0.82
CA PRO A 166 0.94 15.56 0.90
C PRO A 166 -0.44 16.00 0.39
N ASP A 167 -1.01 15.30 -0.59
CA ASP A 167 -2.35 15.58 -1.11
C ASP A 167 -3.41 15.38 -0.04
N GLY A 168 -3.31 14.26 0.67
CA GLY A 168 -4.22 13.93 1.75
C GLY A 168 -4.13 14.88 2.94
N VAL A 169 -2.94 15.40 3.28
CA VAL A 169 -2.79 16.40 4.36
C VAL A 169 -3.71 17.60 4.10
N ASP A 170 -3.74 18.12 2.88
CA ASP A 170 -4.61 19.24 2.54
C ASP A 170 -6.09 18.84 2.48
N ILE A 171 -6.43 17.68 1.89
CA ILE A 171 -7.80 17.17 1.81
C ILE A 171 -8.40 17.06 3.22
N VAL A 172 -7.70 16.42 4.15
CA VAL A 172 -8.18 16.21 5.52
C VAL A 172 -8.22 17.53 6.31
N SER A 173 -7.19 18.38 6.17
CA SER A 173 -7.14 19.66 6.87
C SER A 173 -8.23 20.62 6.42
N GLN A 174 -8.51 20.69 5.12
CA GLN A 174 -9.58 21.52 4.56
C GLN A 174 -10.95 21.01 4.98
N TRP A 175 -11.15 19.68 4.93
CA TRP A 175 -12.39 19.06 5.42
C TRP A 175 -12.63 19.33 6.90
N TYR A 176 -11.60 19.13 7.72
CA TYR A 176 -11.70 19.40 9.16
C TYR A 176 -12.11 20.84 9.47
N ARG A 177 -11.51 21.83 8.79
CA ARG A 177 -11.89 23.26 8.97
C ARG A 177 -13.31 23.53 8.48
N LYS A 178 -13.72 22.94 7.36
CA LYS A 178 -15.09 23.07 6.82
C LYS A 178 -16.14 22.57 7.82
N THR A 179 -15.81 21.52 8.56
CA THR A 179 -16.76 20.84 9.46
C THR A 179 -16.63 21.26 10.92
N LEU A 180 -15.65 22.10 11.26
CA LEU A 180 -15.41 22.55 12.63
C LEU A 180 -16.66 23.22 13.24
N GLY A 181 -17.04 22.78 14.45
CA GLY A 181 -18.25 23.24 15.13
C GLY A 181 -19.59 22.69 14.61
N THR A 182 -19.54 21.78 13.64
CA THR A 182 -20.73 21.08 13.13
C THR A 182 -20.81 19.64 13.66
N PRO A 183 -21.94 18.92 13.49
CA PRO A 183 -22.02 17.49 13.81
C PRO A 183 -20.96 16.62 13.09
N ALA A 184 -20.48 17.05 11.93
CA ALA A 184 -19.45 16.36 11.15
C ALA A 184 -18.01 16.69 11.60
N GLU A 185 -17.80 17.50 12.65
CA GLU A 185 -16.47 17.78 13.17
C GLU A 185 -15.73 16.48 13.52
N GLY A 186 -14.55 16.32 12.95
CA GLY A 186 -13.68 15.17 13.19
C GLY A 186 -14.14 13.88 12.50
N THR A 187 -15.02 13.93 11.50
CA THR A 187 -15.24 12.83 10.57
C THR A 187 -14.19 12.84 9.48
N ASP A 188 -13.97 11.69 8.83
CA ASP A 188 -13.19 11.63 7.60
C ASP A 188 -13.92 12.36 6.45
N PRO A 189 -13.18 12.89 5.45
CA PRO A 189 -13.81 13.49 4.26
C PRO A 189 -14.65 12.47 3.48
N PRO A 190 -15.69 12.91 2.74
CA PRO A 190 -16.53 12.03 1.91
C PRO A 190 -15.85 11.63 0.59
N GLU A 191 -14.55 11.59 0.60
CA GLU A 191 -13.69 11.17 -0.51
C GLU A 191 -12.40 10.53 0.01
N LEU A 192 -11.75 9.74 -0.85
CA LEU A 192 -10.45 9.18 -0.51
C LEU A 192 -9.41 10.30 -0.34
N TRP A 193 -8.71 10.31 0.78
CA TRP A 193 -7.62 11.27 1.05
C TRP A 193 -6.30 10.92 0.31
N HIS A 194 -6.29 9.88 -0.51
CA HIS A 194 -5.33 9.67 -1.59
C HIS A 194 -6.13 9.37 -2.86
N LYS A 195 -5.84 10.06 -3.95
CA LYS A 195 -6.65 10.09 -5.18
C LYS A 195 -7.19 8.73 -5.64
N TYR A 196 -6.35 7.68 -5.61
CA TYR A 196 -6.72 6.36 -6.12
C TYR A 196 -6.86 5.30 -5.05
N VAL A 197 -6.03 5.31 -4.02
CA VAL A 197 -5.83 4.11 -3.21
C VAL A 197 -6.21 4.30 -1.73
N GLY A 198 -6.54 5.53 -1.30
CA GLY A 198 -6.92 5.79 0.07
C GLY A 198 -5.93 5.15 1.06
N HIS A 199 -6.42 4.34 1.99
CA HIS A 199 -5.62 3.63 2.98
C HIS A 199 -4.63 2.60 2.36
N ASP A 200 -4.87 2.12 1.14
CA ASP A 200 -4.00 1.16 0.47
C ASP A 200 -2.72 1.79 -0.10
N ASN A 201 -2.49 3.11 0.08
CA ASN A 201 -1.17 3.68 -0.20
C ASN A 201 -0.08 3.02 0.66
N ASN A 202 -0.44 2.48 1.84
CA ASN A 202 0.45 1.63 2.65
C ASN A 202 0.26 0.13 2.35
N ARG A 203 -0.04 -0.25 1.12
CA ARG A 203 -0.08 -1.62 0.58
C ARG A 203 0.65 -1.75 -0.76
N ASP A 204 1.25 -0.66 -1.24
CA ASP A 204 1.84 -0.54 -2.58
C ASP A 204 3.38 -0.80 -2.61
N TRP A 205 3.95 -1.28 -1.49
CA TRP A 205 5.40 -1.38 -1.31
C TRP A 205 6.09 -2.53 -2.05
N TYR A 206 5.39 -3.24 -2.94
CA TYR A 206 5.98 -4.22 -3.86
C TYR A 206 5.47 -4.13 -5.30
N MET A 207 4.34 -3.45 -5.53
CA MET A 207 3.85 -3.19 -6.90
C MET A 207 4.30 -1.83 -7.42
N PHE A 208 4.56 -0.88 -6.50
CA PHE A 208 5.04 0.47 -6.81
C PHE A 208 4.15 1.18 -7.85
N THR A 209 2.84 1.13 -7.64
CA THR A 209 1.88 1.67 -8.60
C THR A 209 1.69 3.18 -8.43
N GLN A 210 1.89 3.70 -7.21
CA GLN A 210 1.70 5.10 -6.88
C GLN A 210 3.01 5.88 -6.95
N VAL A 211 2.94 7.14 -7.38
CA VAL A 211 4.13 7.98 -7.58
C VAL A 211 4.85 8.25 -6.25
N GLU A 212 4.11 8.41 -5.16
CA GLU A 212 4.65 8.62 -3.82
C GLU A 212 5.51 7.43 -3.38
N THR A 213 5.03 6.20 -3.59
CA THR A 213 5.78 4.98 -3.31
C THR A 213 7.01 4.88 -4.20
N GLN A 214 6.88 5.17 -5.49
CA GLN A 214 8.02 5.16 -6.43
C GLN A 214 9.11 6.15 -6.01
N LEU A 215 8.72 7.36 -5.59
CA LEU A 215 9.65 8.37 -5.10
C LEU A 215 10.33 7.95 -3.80
N ALA A 216 9.57 7.45 -2.82
CA ALA A 216 10.12 6.95 -1.57
C ALA A 216 11.13 5.82 -1.79
N ILE A 217 10.77 4.82 -2.60
CA ILE A 217 11.66 3.68 -2.90
C ILE A 217 12.91 4.15 -3.65
N SER A 218 12.77 4.89 -4.74
CA SER A 218 13.93 5.25 -5.58
C SER A 218 14.84 6.28 -4.94
N LYS A 219 14.29 7.27 -4.21
CA LYS A 219 15.07 8.40 -3.65
C LYS A 219 15.54 8.19 -2.22
N LEU A 220 14.86 7.34 -1.46
CA LEU A 220 15.18 7.10 -0.05
C LEU A 220 15.69 5.66 0.16
N HIS A 221 14.85 4.65 -0.04
CA HIS A 221 15.25 3.27 0.23
C HIS A 221 16.42 2.80 -0.63
N ASN A 222 16.31 2.86 -1.95
CA ASN A 222 17.35 2.36 -2.87
C ASN A 222 18.58 3.27 -2.93
N ALA A 223 18.44 4.55 -2.60
CA ALA A 223 19.54 5.50 -2.60
C ALA A 223 20.35 5.52 -1.31
N TRP A 224 19.74 5.18 -0.18
CA TRP A 224 20.35 5.29 1.14
C TRP A 224 20.49 3.97 1.89
N HIS A 225 19.79 2.90 1.48
CA HIS A 225 19.79 1.59 2.14
C HIS A 225 19.69 1.69 3.68
N PRO A 226 18.60 2.26 4.23
CA PRO A 226 18.49 2.53 5.67
C PRO A 226 18.51 1.23 6.48
N GLU A 227 19.23 1.23 7.61
CA GLU A 227 19.17 0.17 8.62
C GLU A 227 17.83 0.14 9.32
N ILE A 228 17.19 1.32 9.49
CA ILE A 228 15.90 1.44 10.16
C ILE A 228 14.95 2.25 9.28
N VAL A 229 13.76 1.69 9.04
CA VAL A 229 12.60 2.43 8.55
C VAL A 229 11.58 2.49 9.67
N TYR A 230 11.25 3.69 10.12
CA TYR A 230 10.25 3.93 11.15
C TYR A 230 9.00 4.54 10.53
N ASP A 231 7.95 3.74 10.43
CA ASP A 231 6.65 4.09 9.84
C ASP A 231 5.65 4.42 10.95
N VAL A 232 5.12 5.64 10.93
CA VAL A 232 4.39 6.24 12.06
C VAL A 232 2.90 6.30 11.74
N HIS A 233 2.10 5.62 12.55
CA HIS A 233 0.66 5.47 12.35
C HIS A 233 -0.20 5.82 13.55
N GLN A 234 -1.51 5.80 13.33
CA GLN A 234 -2.52 5.91 14.36
C GLN A 234 -3.60 4.83 14.20
N GLN A 235 -4.02 4.26 15.32
CA GLN A 235 -5.09 3.24 15.43
C GLN A 235 -6.35 3.81 16.07
N GLY A 236 -7.39 2.99 16.17
CA GLY A 236 -8.64 3.35 16.87
C GLY A 236 -8.40 3.70 18.36
N PRO A 237 -9.30 4.52 18.97
CA PRO A 237 -9.06 5.13 20.30
C PRO A 237 -9.39 4.24 21.51
N TYR A 238 -9.94 3.06 21.32
CA TYR A 238 -10.58 2.29 22.40
C TYR A 238 -9.75 1.11 22.91
N ALA A 239 -8.42 1.13 22.70
CA ALA A 239 -7.49 0.08 23.16
C ALA A 239 -6.20 0.69 23.71
N SER A 240 -5.03 0.15 23.36
CA SER A 240 -3.74 0.74 23.76
C SER A 240 -3.57 2.17 23.26
N ARG A 241 -2.75 2.95 23.99
CA ARG A 241 -2.37 4.32 23.54
C ARG A 241 -1.30 4.28 22.48
N LEU A 242 -0.44 3.27 22.52
CA LEU A 242 0.56 2.97 21.52
C LEU A 242 0.82 1.46 21.50
N PHE A 243 0.96 0.84 20.32
CA PHE A 243 1.64 -0.45 20.25
C PHE A 243 2.95 -0.35 19.48
N VAL A 244 3.91 -1.17 19.88
CA VAL A 244 5.27 -1.23 19.35
C VAL A 244 5.73 -2.69 19.20
N PRO A 245 6.81 -2.97 18.45
CA PRO A 245 7.41 -4.31 18.47
C PRO A 245 7.76 -4.77 19.89
N PRO A 246 7.83 -6.08 20.16
CA PRO A 246 7.71 -7.25 19.26
C PRO A 246 6.37 -7.42 18.57
N TRP A 247 6.39 -8.18 17.45
CA TRP A 247 5.19 -8.52 16.69
C TRP A 247 4.64 -9.89 17.05
N LEU A 248 3.42 -10.20 16.58
CA LEU A 248 2.82 -11.52 16.65
C LEU A 248 3.27 -12.40 15.49
N ASP A 249 3.21 -13.70 15.68
CA ASP A 249 3.32 -14.67 14.58
C ASP A 249 2.12 -14.51 13.59
N PRO A 250 2.31 -14.91 12.33
CA PRO A 250 3.54 -15.40 11.74
C PRO A 250 4.47 -14.29 11.22
N ILE A 251 5.75 -14.64 11.13
CA ILE A 251 6.77 -13.83 10.48
C ILE A 251 7.02 -14.40 9.08
N GLU A 252 7.21 -13.56 8.10
CA GLU A 252 7.51 -13.96 6.72
C GLU A 252 8.87 -14.70 6.66
N PRO A 253 8.90 -15.95 6.13
CA PRO A 253 10.06 -16.84 6.30
C PRO A 253 11.30 -16.42 5.49
N ASN A 254 11.20 -15.48 4.54
CA ASN A 254 12.33 -14.98 3.77
C ASN A 254 13.03 -13.79 4.43
N ILE A 255 12.50 -13.26 5.53
CA ILE A 255 13.12 -12.20 6.33
C ILE A 255 14.21 -12.81 7.21
N ASP A 256 15.36 -12.15 7.27
CA ASP A 256 16.48 -12.61 8.09
C ASP A 256 16.14 -12.47 9.58
N PRO A 257 16.37 -13.50 10.40
CA PRO A 257 16.02 -13.50 11.83
C PRO A 257 16.63 -12.33 12.62
N ILE A 258 17.85 -11.86 12.27
CA ILE A 258 18.48 -10.75 13.00
C ILE A 258 17.67 -9.47 12.92
N LEU A 259 17.02 -9.20 11.78
CA LEU A 259 16.20 -8.02 11.58
C LEU A 259 14.99 -8.00 12.52
N MET A 260 14.43 -9.18 12.81
CA MET A 260 13.34 -9.30 13.78
C MET A 260 13.83 -9.07 15.22
N GLN A 261 15.03 -9.56 15.57
CA GLN A 261 15.60 -9.34 16.90
C GLN A 261 15.96 -7.86 17.12
N GLU A 262 16.52 -7.19 16.12
CA GLU A 262 16.80 -5.76 16.17
C GLU A 262 15.51 -4.93 16.23
N THR A 263 14.48 -5.31 15.46
CA THR A 263 13.13 -4.71 15.55
C THR A 263 12.58 -4.79 16.97
N ASN A 264 12.71 -5.97 17.62
CA ASN A 264 12.25 -6.19 18.99
C ASN A 264 13.05 -5.35 19.99
N MET A 265 14.37 -5.25 19.81
CA MET A 265 15.24 -4.44 20.66
C MET A 265 14.83 -2.96 20.61
N ILE A 266 14.63 -2.39 19.42
CA ILE A 266 14.20 -0.98 19.27
C ILE A 266 12.80 -0.78 19.82
N GLY A 267 11.87 -1.72 19.57
CA GLY A 267 10.50 -1.63 20.09
C GLY A 267 10.42 -1.62 21.60
N THR A 268 11.18 -2.49 22.27
CA THR A 268 11.26 -2.52 23.73
C THR A 268 11.96 -1.30 24.31
N ALA A 269 12.95 -0.73 23.63
CA ALA A 269 13.57 0.53 24.01
C ALA A 269 12.59 1.70 23.96
N ILE A 270 11.76 1.78 22.90
CA ILE A 270 10.67 2.79 22.80
C ILE A 270 9.69 2.63 23.96
N ALA A 271 9.25 1.40 24.25
CA ALA A 271 8.34 1.14 25.37
C ALA A 271 8.94 1.53 26.73
N SER A 272 10.24 1.24 26.94
CA SER A 272 10.97 1.61 28.14
C SER A 272 11.02 3.13 28.35
N ASP A 273 11.38 3.89 27.32
CA ASP A 273 11.48 5.35 27.41
C ASP A 273 10.11 6.00 27.64
N LEU A 274 9.05 5.51 26.98
CA LEU A 274 7.68 5.96 27.23
C LEU A 274 7.26 5.72 28.68
N THR A 275 7.53 4.50 29.20
CA THR A 275 7.21 4.16 30.60
C THR A 275 8.01 5.01 31.56
N ALA A 276 9.30 5.23 31.32
CA ALA A 276 10.14 6.11 32.13
C ALA A 276 9.65 7.56 32.14
N ALA A 277 9.03 8.03 31.05
CA ALA A 277 8.39 9.33 30.94
C ALA A 277 6.96 9.38 31.56
N GLY A 278 6.53 8.30 32.25
CA GLY A 278 5.20 8.22 32.88
C GLY A 278 4.04 8.02 31.90
N LYS A 279 4.32 7.61 30.65
CA LYS A 279 3.29 7.31 29.66
C LYS A 279 2.70 5.90 29.91
N THR A 280 1.40 5.75 29.73
CA THR A 280 0.66 4.50 29.98
C THR A 280 0.03 3.95 28.69
N GLY A 281 -0.50 2.76 28.74
CA GLY A 281 -1.21 2.19 27.60
C GLY A 281 -0.32 1.70 26.46
N ILE A 282 0.93 1.29 26.75
CA ILE A 282 1.89 0.78 25.75
C ILE A 282 1.75 -0.74 25.66
N ALA A 283 1.39 -1.25 24.47
CA ALA A 283 1.28 -2.67 24.18
C ALA A 283 2.46 -3.18 23.34
N LEU A 284 2.97 -4.36 23.72
CA LEU A 284 3.99 -5.11 22.98
C LEU A 284 3.41 -6.46 22.59
N ASN A 285 3.98 -7.11 21.60
CA ASN A 285 3.57 -8.43 21.13
C ASN A 285 2.05 -8.52 20.96
N ALA A 286 1.51 -7.63 20.13
CA ALA A 286 0.09 -7.43 19.97
C ALA A 286 -0.25 -6.98 18.53
N ILE A 287 -1.48 -7.24 18.10
CA ILE A 287 -2.17 -6.71 16.92
C ILE A 287 -1.53 -7.09 15.59
N TYR A 288 -0.25 -6.91 15.40
CA TYR A 288 0.45 -6.89 14.13
C TYR A 288 1.28 -8.15 13.90
N ASP A 289 1.04 -8.87 12.79
CA ASP A 289 1.94 -9.88 12.25
C ASP A 289 2.91 -9.27 11.22
N PHE A 290 3.97 -10.00 10.88
CA PHE A 290 5.00 -9.53 9.96
C PHE A 290 5.08 -10.41 8.71
N TRP A 291 3.92 -10.69 8.09
CA TRP A 291 3.81 -11.65 7.00
C TRP A 291 3.94 -11.03 5.60
N THR A 292 3.09 -10.07 5.26
CA THR A 292 2.99 -9.58 3.88
C THR A 292 4.07 -8.54 3.53
N PRO A 293 4.74 -8.66 2.35
CA PRO A 293 5.71 -7.67 1.88
C PRO A 293 5.09 -6.32 1.50
N SER A 294 3.76 -6.21 1.51
CA SER A 294 3.04 -5.01 1.06
C SER A 294 3.44 -3.72 1.78
N ARG A 295 4.15 -3.82 2.92
CA ARG A 295 4.66 -2.72 3.74
C ARG A 295 6.09 -2.92 4.24
N HIS A 296 6.73 -4.05 3.94
CA HIS A 296 7.99 -4.47 4.55
C HIS A 296 9.18 -4.44 3.59
N TYR A 297 9.16 -3.57 2.58
CA TYR A 297 10.22 -3.48 1.57
C TYR A 297 11.63 -3.53 2.19
N GLN A 298 11.87 -2.73 3.24
CA GLN A 298 13.19 -2.65 3.87
C GLN A 298 13.64 -3.94 4.55
N ALA A 299 12.71 -4.72 5.11
CA ALA A 299 13.05 -5.99 5.76
C ALA A 299 13.61 -7.04 4.78
N PHE A 300 13.30 -6.93 3.50
CA PHE A 300 13.91 -7.73 2.44
C PHE A 300 15.19 -7.10 1.86
N HIS A 301 15.49 -5.86 2.23
CA HIS A 301 16.63 -5.08 1.74
C HIS A 301 17.66 -4.81 2.84
N GLY A 302 17.70 -5.65 3.87
CA GLY A 302 18.74 -5.69 4.88
C GLY A 302 18.51 -4.79 6.10
N GLY A 303 17.43 -4.00 6.14
CA GLY A 303 17.12 -3.15 7.29
C GLY A 303 15.82 -3.56 8.00
N MET A 304 15.65 -3.13 9.23
CA MET A 304 14.43 -3.38 10.00
C MET A 304 13.32 -2.39 9.65
N ARG A 305 12.07 -2.76 9.93
CA ARG A 305 10.93 -1.86 9.88
C ARG A 305 10.24 -1.80 11.23
N ILE A 306 10.28 -0.62 11.82
CA ILE A 306 9.51 -0.29 13.02
C ILE A 306 8.16 0.28 12.59
N LEU A 307 7.08 -0.26 13.11
CA LEU A 307 5.75 0.30 13.03
C LEU A 307 5.32 0.71 14.43
N THR A 308 4.75 1.90 14.57
CA THR A 308 4.03 2.26 15.78
C THR A 308 2.65 2.78 15.42
N GLU A 309 1.66 2.40 16.24
CA GLU A 309 0.28 2.85 16.08
C GLU A 309 -0.17 3.54 17.37
N SER A 310 -0.24 4.87 17.33
CA SER A 310 -0.78 5.65 18.44
C SER A 310 -2.31 5.67 18.39
N ALA A 311 -3.00 5.64 19.54
CA ALA A 311 -4.45 5.83 19.55
C ALA A 311 -4.82 7.20 18.97
N SER A 312 -5.83 7.23 18.10
CA SER A 312 -6.33 8.49 17.52
C SER A 312 -7.16 9.30 18.50
N ALA A 313 -7.11 10.62 18.38
CA ALA A 313 -8.19 11.49 18.76
C ALA A 313 -9.27 11.48 17.64
N ARG A 314 -10.22 12.39 17.65
CA ARG A 314 -11.18 12.54 16.57
C ARG A 314 -10.64 13.59 15.57
N LEU A 315 -9.70 13.20 14.72
CA LEU A 315 -8.77 14.08 14.01
C LEU A 315 -8.03 15.01 15.01
N ALA A 316 -8.22 16.32 14.95
CA ALA A 316 -7.66 17.26 15.91
C ALA A 316 -8.63 17.61 17.06
N THR A 317 -9.80 16.99 17.14
CA THR A 317 -10.79 17.21 18.21
C THR A 317 -10.52 16.25 19.38
N PRO A 318 -10.37 16.75 20.61
CA PRO A 318 -10.22 15.90 21.78
C PRO A 318 -11.40 14.94 21.98
N ILE A 319 -11.09 13.76 22.50
CA ILE A 319 -12.11 12.79 22.92
C ILE A 319 -11.98 12.49 24.40
N THR A 320 -13.08 12.11 25.02
CA THR A 320 -13.10 11.54 26.37
C THR A 320 -13.57 10.11 26.28
N VAL A 321 -12.71 9.17 26.65
CA VAL A 321 -13.01 7.75 26.65
C VAL A 321 -13.32 7.32 28.07
N ARG A 322 -14.49 6.76 28.28
CA ARG A 322 -14.87 6.19 29.58
C ARG A 322 -14.35 4.77 29.71
N PRO A 323 -14.09 4.25 30.93
CA PRO A 323 -13.52 2.90 31.13
C PRO A 323 -14.32 1.79 30.44
N GLU A 324 -15.64 1.90 30.40
CA GLU A 324 -16.53 0.91 29.76
C GLU A 324 -16.47 0.96 28.23
N GLN A 325 -15.98 2.01 27.62
CA GLN A 325 -15.75 2.11 26.16
C GLN A 325 -14.45 1.48 25.71
N ILE A 326 -13.52 1.20 26.63
CA ILE A 326 -12.30 0.48 26.30
C ILE A 326 -12.65 -0.96 25.96
N ALA A 327 -12.07 -1.48 24.90
CA ALA A 327 -12.29 -2.87 24.46
C ALA A 327 -11.94 -3.85 25.59
N GLU A 328 -12.70 -4.94 25.71
CA GLU A 328 -12.42 -6.01 26.69
C GLU A 328 -11.24 -6.86 26.23
N THR A 329 -11.16 -7.08 24.92
CA THR A 329 -10.12 -7.88 24.28
C THR A 329 -9.54 -7.15 23.08
N ALA A 330 -8.25 -7.34 22.86
CA ALA A 330 -7.55 -7.01 21.63
C ALA A 330 -6.64 -8.19 21.27
N LEU A 331 -6.18 -8.26 20.03
CA LEU A 331 -5.32 -9.35 19.61
C LEU A 331 -3.99 -9.28 20.39
N GLY A 332 -3.70 -10.31 21.18
CA GLY A 332 -2.48 -10.44 21.98
C GLY A 332 -2.55 -9.88 23.41
N TYR A 333 -3.59 -9.13 23.81
CA TYR A 333 -3.71 -8.59 25.17
C TYR A 333 -5.16 -8.22 25.54
N ARG A 334 -5.36 -7.87 26.82
CA ARG A 334 -6.63 -7.33 27.34
C ARG A 334 -6.45 -5.87 27.74
N PRO A 335 -7.06 -4.91 27.01
CA PRO A 335 -6.82 -3.49 27.20
C PRO A 335 -7.17 -2.92 28.59
N ARG A 336 -7.99 -3.63 29.37
CA ARG A 336 -8.40 -3.23 30.74
C ARG A 336 -7.55 -3.86 31.85
N GLU A 337 -6.68 -4.82 31.51
CA GLU A 337 -5.98 -5.66 32.48
C GLU A 337 -4.46 -5.51 32.32
N LYS A 338 -3.74 -5.52 33.43
CA LYS A 338 -2.29 -5.58 33.45
C LYS A 338 -1.80 -6.97 33.02
N SER A 339 -0.85 -7.00 32.09
CA SER A 339 -0.18 -8.22 31.63
C SER A 339 1.29 -7.94 31.34
N TRP A 340 2.09 -8.99 31.08
CA TRP A 340 3.53 -8.84 30.82
C TRP A 340 3.85 -7.98 29.59
N ASN A 341 2.94 -7.94 28.63
CA ASN A 341 3.06 -7.16 27.39
C ASN A 341 2.18 -5.89 27.37
N TYR A 342 1.51 -5.59 28.49
CA TYR A 342 0.71 -4.37 28.70
C TYR A 342 0.75 -3.99 30.19
N LEU A 343 1.89 -3.45 30.62
CA LEU A 343 2.24 -3.30 32.03
C LEU A 343 1.50 -2.19 32.75
N GLU A 344 1.15 -1.13 32.07
CA GLU A 344 0.47 0.05 32.61
C GLU A 344 -0.79 0.36 31.77
N PRO A 345 -1.94 -0.29 32.03
CA PRO A 345 -3.18 -0.07 31.29
C PRO A 345 -3.64 1.39 31.36
N TRP A 346 -4.09 1.91 30.23
CA TRP A 346 -4.78 3.18 30.20
C TRP A 346 -6.29 2.93 30.37
N LEU A 347 -6.86 3.43 31.49
CA LEU A 347 -8.22 3.10 31.89
C LEU A 347 -9.24 4.21 31.54
N GLY A 348 -8.96 5.02 30.54
CA GLY A 348 -9.84 6.09 30.10
C GLY A 348 -9.36 7.48 30.51
N GLY A 349 -10.08 8.48 30.05
CA GLY A 349 -9.75 9.89 30.25
C GLY A 349 -9.82 10.69 28.96
N THR A 350 -9.41 11.94 29.04
CA THR A 350 -9.31 12.81 27.86
C THR A 350 -8.08 12.44 27.06
N TRP A 351 -8.23 12.34 25.73
CA TRP A 351 -7.17 12.05 24.79
C TRP A 351 -7.16 13.08 23.68
N ARG A 352 -6.02 13.69 23.43
CA ARG A 352 -5.83 14.86 22.57
C ARG A 352 -4.80 14.59 21.50
N LEU A 353 -4.81 15.37 20.45
CA LEU A 353 -3.76 15.34 19.42
C LEU A 353 -2.37 15.62 20.05
N ARG A 354 -2.29 16.51 21.05
CA ARG A 354 -1.03 16.78 21.77
C ARG A 354 -0.49 15.55 22.48
N ASP A 355 -1.35 14.74 23.10
CA ASP A 355 -0.91 13.51 23.76
C ASP A 355 -0.26 12.56 22.78
N ILE A 356 -0.81 12.46 21.55
CA ILE A 356 -0.25 11.63 20.49
C ILE A 356 1.12 12.15 20.06
N VAL A 357 1.26 13.46 19.83
CA VAL A 357 2.53 14.10 19.47
C VAL A 357 3.57 13.84 20.55
N ASP A 358 3.22 13.94 21.84
CA ASP A 358 4.14 13.66 22.95
C ASP A 358 4.66 12.21 22.95
N TYR A 359 3.77 11.23 22.72
CA TYR A 359 4.17 9.82 22.63
C TYR A 359 5.11 9.60 21.44
N GLN A 360 4.79 10.17 20.28
CA GLN A 360 5.59 10.02 19.06
C GLN A 360 6.96 10.70 19.18
N LEU A 361 7.06 11.87 19.82
CA LEU A 361 8.34 12.55 20.06
C LEU A 361 9.29 11.70 20.90
N ILE A 362 8.78 11.07 21.98
CA ILE A 362 9.57 10.18 22.82
C ILE A 362 9.99 8.94 22.02
N ALA A 363 9.09 8.39 21.22
CA ALA A 363 9.37 7.22 20.42
C ALA A 363 10.42 7.49 19.32
N PHE A 364 10.38 8.65 18.66
CA PHE A 364 11.41 9.08 17.69
C PHE A 364 12.78 9.20 18.37
N GLU A 365 12.84 9.91 19.50
CA GLU A 365 14.09 10.08 20.25
C GLU A 365 14.65 8.73 20.71
N ALA A 366 13.80 7.83 21.24
CA ALA A 366 14.21 6.50 21.69
C ALA A 366 14.79 5.65 20.54
N CYS A 367 14.08 5.62 19.39
CA CYS A 367 14.55 4.90 18.19
C CYS A 367 15.91 5.43 17.73
N LEU A 368 16.05 6.73 17.55
CA LEU A 368 17.26 7.36 17.04
C LEU A 368 18.44 7.26 18.02
N TYR A 369 18.18 7.39 19.30
CA TYR A 369 19.24 7.24 20.30
C TYR A 369 19.78 5.82 20.34
N ASN A 370 18.92 4.81 20.24
CA ASN A 370 19.36 3.41 20.16
C ASN A 370 20.07 3.13 18.83
N ALA A 371 19.62 3.71 17.70
CA ALA A 371 20.34 3.66 16.45
C ALA A 371 21.76 4.23 16.55
N ALA A 372 21.93 5.34 17.26
CA ALA A 372 23.25 5.94 17.51
C ALA A 372 24.14 5.06 18.39
N LEU A 373 23.59 4.48 19.47
CA LEU A 373 24.33 3.60 20.38
C LEU A 373 24.80 2.31 19.70
N HIS A 374 23.98 1.73 18.84
CA HIS A 374 24.25 0.46 18.16
C HIS A 374 24.73 0.62 16.71
N ARG A 375 25.18 1.79 16.32
CA ARG A 375 25.53 2.17 14.95
C ARG A 375 26.41 1.13 14.21
N GLU A 376 27.52 0.74 14.81
CA GLU A 376 28.47 -0.20 14.18
C GLU A 376 27.90 -1.61 14.07
N GLU A 377 27.10 -2.03 15.05
CA GLU A 377 26.43 -3.32 15.07
C GLU A 377 25.35 -3.39 13.98
N LEU A 378 24.52 -2.34 13.84
CA LEU A 378 23.51 -2.24 12.79
C LEU A 378 24.13 -2.31 11.39
N LEU A 379 25.21 -1.57 11.13
CA LEU A 379 25.93 -1.59 9.86
C LEU A 379 26.54 -2.98 9.58
N ARG A 380 27.09 -3.63 10.60
CA ARG A 380 27.66 -4.97 10.50
C ARG A 380 26.60 -6.00 10.18
N ASN A 381 25.47 -5.96 10.87
CA ASN A 381 24.36 -6.87 10.68
C ASN A 381 23.70 -6.66 9.31
N PHE A 382 23.53 -5.41 8.87
CA PHE A 382 23.08 -5.08 7.52
C PHE A 382 23.95 -5.78 6.45
N TYR A 383 25.27 -5.67 6.55
CA TYR A 383 26.21 -6.34 5.64
C TYR A 383 26.10 -7.86 5.72
N GLN A 384 26.00 -8.43 6.92
CA GLN A 384 25.87 -9.89 7.13
C GLN A 384 24.55 -10.44 6.58
N VAL A 385 23.43 -9.70 6.69
CA VAL A 385 22.17 -10.04 6.03
C VAL A 385 22.38 -10.14 4.53
N GLY A 386 23.06 -9.16 3.92
CA GLY A 386 23.43 -9.20 2.51
C GLY A 386 24.24 -10.44 2.14
N GLN A 387 25.24 -10.82 2.98
CA GLN A 387 26.02 -12.04 2.76
C GLN A 387 25.16 -13.31 2.77
N ARG A 388 24.24 -13.43 3.75
CA ARG A 388 23.32 -14.59 3.83
C ARG A 388 22.35 -14.63 2.65
N GLN A 389 21.88 -13.48 2.18
CA GLN A 389 21.03 -13.38 1.00
C GLN A 389 21.76 -13.89 -0.26
N VAL A 390 23.01 -13.44 -0.47
CA VAL A 390 23.85 -13.88 -1.60
C VAL A 390 24.23 -15.37 -1.49
N ALA A 391 24.38 -15.89 -0.28
CA ALA A 391 24.70 -17.30 -0.04
C ALA A 391 23.50 -18.25 -0.14
N ARG A 392 22.27 -17.75 -0.41
CA ARG A 392 21.07 -18.56 -0.53
C ARG A 392 21.22 -19.60 -1.64
N ALA A 393 21.10 -20.88 -1.29
CA ALA A 393 21.33 -21.98 -2.20
C ALA A 393 20.05 -22.50 -2.88
N GLU A 394 18.90 -22.40 -2.21
CA GLU A 394 17.64 -23.01 -2.67
C GLU A 394 16.46 -22.04 -2.61
N PRO A 395 15.71 -21.94 -3.72
CA PRO A 395 16.06 -22.47 -5.06
C PRO A 395 17.33 -21.79 -5.59
N TRP A 396 18.02 -22.39 -6.56
CA TRP A 396 19.13 -21.71 -7.24
C TRP A 396 18.66 -20.42 -7.91
N GLY A 397 17.43 -20.44 -8.45
CA GLY A 397 16.84 -19.25 -9.08
C GLY A 397 15.41 -19.50 -9.54
N PHE A 398 14.87 -18.47 -10.21
CA PHE A 398 13.59 -18.56 -10.91
C PHE A 398 13.80 -18.30 -12.41
N LEU A 399 13.00 -18.98 -13.23
CA LEU A 399 13.04 -18.87 -14.69
C LEU A 399 11.65 -18.48 -15.19
N ILE A 400 11.60 -17.41 -15.96
CA ILE A 400 10.40 -16.97 -16.69
C ILE A 400 10.63 -17.36 -18.17
N PRO A 401 9.93 -18.37 -18.71
CA PRO A 401 10.09 -18.80 -20.09
C PRO A 401 9.89 -17.66 -21.09
N ALA A 402 10.63 -17.68 -22.20
CA ALA A 402 10.57 -16.64 -23.23
C ALA A 402 9.18 -16.49 -23.87
N ARG A 403 8.45 -17.62 -23.99
CA ARG A 403 7.06 -17.61 -24.51
C ARG A 403 6.10 -17.55 -23.33
N GLN A 404 5.44 -16.42 -23.20
CA GLN A 404 4.40 -16.16 -22.22
C GLN A 404 3.06 -15.92 -22.92
N ARG A 405 1.97 -16.29 -22.25
CA ARG A 405 0.62 -16.02 -22.74
C ARG A 405 0.31 -14.52 -22.77
N ASP A 406 0.75 -13.81 -21.74
CA ASP A 406 0.57 -12.35 -21.56
C ASP A 406 1.93 -11.64 -21.49
N PRO A 407 2.46 -11.17 -22.62
CA PRO A 407 3.72 -10.43 -22.64
C PRO A 407 3.68 -9.11 -21.86
N GLY A 408 2.52 -8.42 -21.81
CA GLY A 408 2.33 -7.19 -21.08
C GLY A 408 2.45 -7.40 -19.57
N ALA A 409 1.77 -8.41 -19.04
CA ALA A 409 1.87 -8.79 -17.63
C ALA A 409 3.29 -9.25 -17.25
N THR A 410 3.93 -10.03 -18.13
CA THR A 410 5.32 -10.48 -17.94
C THR A 410 6.30 -9.30 -17.84
N ARG A 411 6.16 -8.33 -18.72
CA ARG A 411 6.95 -7.10 -18.73
C ARG A 411 6.77 -6.35 -17.41
N LYS A 412 5.53 -6.18 -16.95
CA LYS A 412 5.24 -5.52 -15.68
C LYS A 412 5.83 -6.26 -14.48
N LEU A 413 5.75 -7.60 -14.44
CA LEU A 413 6.39 -8.40 -13.38
C LEU A 413 7.90 -8.14 -13.32
N ILE A 414 8.57 -8.18 -14.45
CA ILE A 414 10.03 -7.97 -14.54
C ILE A 414 10.41 -6.53 -14.17
N GLU A 415 9.65 -5.54 -14.63
CA GLU A 415 9.83 -4.13 -14.24
C GLU A 415 9.69 -3.95 -12.72
N THR A 416 8.69 -4.59 -12.12
CA THR A 416 8.43 -4.56 -10.67
C THR A 416 9.61 -5.16 -9.89
N LEU A 417 10.10 -6.32 -10.30
CA LEU A 417 11.27 -6.96 -9.67
C LEU A 417 12.53 -6.09 -9.80
N ARG A 418 12.78 -5.52 -10.98
CA ARG A 418 13.94 -4.63 -11.21
C ARG A 418 13.85 -3.33 -10.41
N PHE A 419 12.66 -2.78 -10.27
CA PHE A 419 12.47 -1.59 -9.45
C PHE A 419 12.81 -1.88 -7.98
N GLY A 420 12.53 -3.11 -7.51
CA GLY A 420 12.99 -3.65 -6.24
C GLY A 420 14.45 -4.14 -6.23
N MET A 421 15.27 -3.70 -7.20
CA MET A 421 16.72 -3.98 -7.29
C MET A 421 17.08 -5.45 -7.59
N ILE A 422 16.18 -6.24 -8.16
CA ILE A 422 16.48 -7.62 -8.55
C ILE A 422 17.18 -7.66 -9.92
N GLU A 423 18.31 -8.33 -9.97
CA GLU A 423 19.07 -8.60 -11.19
C GLU A 423 18.43 -9.73 -11.99
N ILE A 424 18.21 -9.51 -13.27
CA ILE A 424 17.54 -10.45 -14.16
C ILE A 424 18.37 -10.60 -15.44
N GLY A 425 18.93 -11.79 -15.62
CA GLY A 425 19.74 -12.15 -16.77
C GLY A 425 18.92 -12.75 -17.91
N LYS A 426 19.52 -12.84 -19.12
CA LYS A 426 18.94 -13.45 -20.31
C LYS A 426 19.47 -14.86 -20.51
N GLY A 427 18.61 -15.86 -20.49
CA GLY A 427 18.92 -17.23 -20.87
C GLY A 427 19.19 -17.37 -22.37
N SER A 428 19.90 -18.43 -22.77
CA SER A 428 20.21 -18.71 -24.19
C SER A 428 18.97 -18.93 -25.05
N ASP A 429 17.86 -19.36 -24.44
CA ASP A 429 16.56 -19.55 -25.06
C ASP A 429 15.66 -18.29 -25.03
N GLY A 430 16.19 -17.16 -24.54
CA GLY A 430 15.48 -15.91 -24.38
C GLY A 430 14.65 -15.79 -23.10
N SER A 431 14.68 -16.80 -22.21
CA SER A 431 14.03 -16.75 -20.89
C SER A 431 14.64 -15.66 -20.01
N ALA A 432 13.87 -15.13 -19.05
CA ALA A 432 14.40 -14.31 -17.99
C ALA A 432 14.85 -15.22 -16.84
N VAL A 433 16.10 -15.05 -16.39
CA VAL A 433 16.71 -15.85 -15.33
C VAL A 433 16.95 -14.95 -14.13
N ILE A 434 16.42 -15.32 -12.98
CA ILE A 434 16.54 -14.61 -11.71
C ILE A 434 17.35 -15.49 -10.76
N PRO A 435 18.69 -15.32 -10.69
CA PRO A 435 19.53 -16.11 -9.79
C PRO A 435 19.31 -15.65 -8.34
N MET A 436 19.34 -16.59 -7.38
CA MET A 436 19.22 -16.23 -5.95
C MET A 436 20.55 -15.78 -5.32
N HIS A 437 21.68 -15.93 -6.02
CA HIS A 437 23.00 -15.48 -5.57
C HIS A 437 23.18 -13.97 -5.80
N GLN A 438 22.25 -13.18 -5.26
CA GLN A 438 22.26 -11.73 -5.38
C GLN A 438 21.72 -11.11 -4.10
N PRO A 439 22.04 -9.83 -3.80
CA PRO A 439 21.38 -9.08 -2.75
C PRO A 439 19.86 -9.08 -2.98
N TYR A 440 19.10 -9.02 -1.89
CA TYR A 440 17.64 -8.95 -1.92
C TYR A 440 16.93 -10.18 -2.52
N SER A 441 17.64 -11.33 -2.59
CA SER A 441 17.05 -12.58 -3.09
C SER A 441 15.81 -13.02 -2.32
N GLY A 442 15.72 -12.71 -1.02
CA GLY A 442 14.50 -12.91 -0.22
C GLY A 442 13.28 -12.18 -0.76
N TRP A 443 13.46 -10.98 -1.28
CA TRP A 443 12.40 -10.21 -1.94
C TRP A 443 11.88 -10.91 -3.20
N ALA A 444 12.79 -11.31 -4.09
CA ALA A 444 12.40 -12.05 -5.29
C ALA A 444 11.67 -13.34 -4.94
N LYS A 445 12.17 -14.10 -3.95
CA LYS A 445 11.57 -15.36 -3.51
C LYS A 445 10.16 -15.14 -2.95
N ALA A 446 9.98 -14.19 -2.03
CA ALA A 446 8.69 -13.88 -1.43
C ALA A 446 7.60 -13.54 -2.47
N LEU A 447 7.95 -12.81 -3.53
CA LEU A 447 7.01 -12.40 -4.57
C LEU A 447 6.72 -13.48 -5.62
N LEU A 448 7.65 -14.44 -5.82
CA LEU A 448 7.56 -15.43 -6.91
C LEU A 448 7.09 -16.81 -6.44
N GLU A 449 7.24 -17.15 -5.17
CA GLU A 449 6.78 -18.42 -4.63
C GLU A 449 5.31 -18.39 -4.19
N ARG A 450 4.72 -19.58 -4.04
CA ARG A 450 3.41 -19.72 -3.39
C ARG A 450 3.57 -19.58 -1.88
N GLN A 451 2.69 -18.82 -1.27
CA GLN A 451 2.67 -18.68 0.18
C GLN A 451 1.85 -19.82 0.81
N HIS A 452 2.35 -20.28 1.97
CA HIS A 452 1.66 -21.19 2.87
C HIS A 452 1.57 -20.49 4.22
N TYR A 453 0.50 -19.72 4.41
CA TYR A 453 0.26 -19.06 5.69
C TYR A 453 -0.08 -20.12 6.74
N PRO A 454 0.53 -20.09 7.95
CA PRO A 454 0.20 -21.04 9.01
C PRO A 454 -1.28 -20.96 9.41
N GLU A 455 -1.89 -22.11 9.69
CA GLU A 455 -3.24 -22.19 10.23
C GLU A 455 -3.22 -21.74 11.71
N GLU A 456 -3.45 -20.45 11.93
CA GLU A 456 -3.41 -19.82 13.24
C GLU A 456 -4.82 -19.64 13.80
N HIS A 457 -5.06 -20.11 15.03
CA HIS A 457 -6.31 -19.92 15.75
C HIS A 457 -6.06 -19.16 17.06
N LEU A 458 -7.08 -18.46 17.57
CA LEU A 458 -6.97 -17.70 18.83
C LEU A 458 -6.68 -18.64 20.03
N TYR A 459 -7.14 -19.89 19.96
CA TYR A 459 -6.85 -20.97 20.88
C TYR A 459 -7.16 -22.31 20.19
N PRO A 460 -6.62 -23.46 20.66
CA PRO A 460 -6.88 -24.75 20.03
C PRO A 460 -8.38 -25.06 19.87
N GLY A 461 -8.83 -25.26 18.61
CA GLY A 461 -10.24 -25.45 18.26
C GLY A 461 -11.11 -24.19 18.31
N GLY A 462 -10.50 -23.03 18.52
CA GLY A 462 -11.16 -21.73 18.49
C GLY A 462 -11.30 -21.15 17.06
N PRO A 463 -11.78 -19.90 16.93
CA PRO A 463 -11.89 -19.26 15.64
C PRO A 463 -10.52 -18.91 15.06
N PRO A 464 -10.41 -18.77 13.72
CA PRO A 464 -9.19 -18.33 13.08
C PRO A 464 -8.67 -17.02 13.65
N LYS A 465 -7.36 -16.93 13.85
CA LYS A 465 -6.66 -15.69 14.19
C LYS A 465 -6.53 -14.87 12.91
N ARG A 466 -7.22 -13.75 12.87
CA ARG A 466 -7.22 -12.87 11.67
C ARG A 466 -5.81 -12.35 11.39
N PRO A 467 -5.28 -12.54 10.16
CA PRO A 467 -4.07 -11.85 9.72
C PRO A 467 -4.25 -10.34 9.78
N TYR A 468 -3.16 -9.63 9.97
CA TYR A 468 -3.22 -8.17 9.96
C TYR A 468 -3.61 -7.61 8.58
N ASP A 469 -3.14 -8.24 7.49
CA ASP A 469 -3.51 -7.84 6.12
C ASP A 469 -3.94 -9.07 5.32
N VAL A 470 -3.06 -9.67 4.53
CA VAL A 470 -3.37 -10.76 3.59
C VAL A 470 -2.41 -11.94 3.76
N THR A 471 -2.82 -13.10 3.28
CA THR A 471 -2.03 -14.33 3.41
C THR A 471 -1.29 -14.72 2.14
N ALA A 472 -1.68 -14.16 0.98
CA ALA A 472 -1.03 -14.42 -0.30
C ALA A 472 -0.62 -13.14 -1.03
N HIS A 473 0.52 -13.22 -1.73
CA HIS A 473 1.07 -12.14 -2.56
C HIS A 473 1.85 -12.70 -3.76
N THR A 474 1.46 -13.88 -4.25
CA THR A 474 2.12 -14.59 -5.36
C THR A 474 1.89 -13.88 -6.68
N LEU A 475 2.81 -13.01 -7.10
CA LEU A 475 2.66 -12.22 -8.33
C LEU A 475 2.49 -13.08 -9.59
N PRO A 476 3.22 -14.21 -9.78
CA PRO A 476 2.99 -15.07 -10.95
C PRO A 476 1.54 -15.51 -11.14
N LEU A 477 0.86 -15.88 -10.06
CA LEU A 477 -0.54 -16.30 -10.10
C LEU A 477 -1.49 -15.11 -10.36
N LEU A 478 -1.27 -13.98 -9.69
CA LEU A 478 -2.06 -12.76 -9.88
C LEU A 478 -1.94 -12.20 -11.31
N MET A 479 -0.75 -12.29 -11.88
CA MET A 479 -0.44 -11.72 -13.19
C MET A 479 -0.64 -12.70 -14.35
N GLY A 480 -0.76 -14.00 -14.06
CA GLY A 480 -0.85 -15.05 -15.08
C GLY A 480 0.46 -15.23 -15.85
N VAL A 481 1.59 -15.17 -15.16
CA VAL A 481 2.93 -15.33 -15.72
C VAL A 481 3.49 -16.68 -15.27
N ASP A 482 3.95 -17.47 -16.24
CA ASP A 482 4.62 -18.74 -15.94
C ASP A 482 6.00 -18.46 -15.32
N VAL A 483 6.19 -18.89 -14.08
CA VAL A 483 7.46 -18.81 -13.37
C VAL A 483 7.79 -20.18 -12.81
N LYS A 484 9.04 -20.61 -12.96
CA LYS A 484 9.53 -21.91 -12.50
C LYS A 484 10.70 -21.73 -11.54
N ALA A 485 10.59 -22.27 -10.34
CA ALA A 485 11.75 -22.43 -9.47
C ALA A 485 12.69 -23.48 -10.08
N VAL A 486 13.99 -23.17 -10.12
CA VAL A 486 15.03 -24.04 -10.64
C VAL A 486 16.05 -24.34 -9.55
N MET A 487 16.34 -25.64 -9.36
CA MET A 487 17.25 -26.12 -8.30
C MET A 487 18.70 -26.24 -8.77
N ARG A 488 18.95 -26.14 -10.08
CA ARG A 488 20.28 -26.22 -10.68
C ARG A 488 20.61 -24.95 -11.42
N ALA A 489 21.91 -24.62 -11.45
CA ALA A 489 22.41 -23.46 -12.16
C ALA A 489 21.96 -23.45 -13.63
N ALA A 490 21.35 -22.33 -14.03
CA ALA A 490 21.02 -22.05 -15.43
C ALA A 490 22.01 -21.03 -15.98
N SER A 491 22.43 -21.25 -17.23
CA SER A 491 23.32 -20.31 -17.92
C SER A 491 22.54 -19.08 -18.37
N PHE A 492 23.09 -17.90 -18.13
CA PHE A 492 22.54 -16.62 -18.59
C PHE A 492 23.67 -15.66 -18.93
N SER A 493 23.38 -14.66 -19.77
CA SER A 493 24.35 -13.62 -20.14
C SER A 493 23.65 -12.27 -20.31
N GLY A 494 24.28 -11.20 -19.90
CA GLY A 494 23.74 -9.84 -20.01
C GLY A 494 22.39 -9.65 -19.30
N ALA A 495 21.84 -8.46 -19.38
CA ALA A 495 20.52 -8.16 -18.84
C ALA A 495 19.43 -8.68 -19.79
N TRP A 496 18.36 -9.22 -19.22
CA TRP A 496 17.17 -9.56 -20.02
C TRP A 496 16.50 -8.26 -20.50
N GLU A 497 16.12 -8.21 -21.75
CA GLU A 497 15.38 -7.09 -22.32
C GLU A 497 13.93 -7.52 -22.64
N ALA A 498 12.97 -6.65 -22.31
CA ALA A 498 11.58 -6.91 -22.60
C ALA A 498 11.36 -7.02 -24.10
N PRO A 499 10.62 -8.03 -24.58
CA PRO A 499 10.14 -8.03 -25.96
C PRO A 499 9.37 -6.75 -26.26
N ALA A 500 9.53 -6.20 -27.46
CA ALA A 500 8.75 -5.05 -27.88
C ALA A 500 7.24 -5.33 -27.69
N ALA A 501 6.51 -4.31 -27.24
CA ALA A 501 5.05 -4.41 -27.20
C ALA A 501 4.50 -4.76 -28.57
N ALA A 502 3.46 -5.59 -28.62
CA ALA A 502 2.82 -5.95 -29.87
C ALA A 502 2.46 -4.69 -30.66
N ALA A 503 3.13 -4.50 -31.78
CA ALA A 503 2.88 -3.41 -32.71
C ALA A 503 2.28 -3.99 -33.99
N GLY A 504 1.20 -3.40 -34.47
CA GLY A 504 0.55 -3.83 -35.69
C GLY A 504 -0.96 -3.72 -35.62
N PRO A 505 -1.64 -4.05 -36.69
CA PRO A 505 -3.10 -3.94 -36.73
C PRO A 505 -3.81 -5.09 -36.01
N LEU A 506 -3.09 -6.18 -35.67
CA LEU A 506 -3.65 -7.35 -34.96
C LEU A 506 -3.09 -7.35 -33.50
N LEU A 507 -3.99 -7.40 -32.52
CA LEU A 507 -3.68 -7.33 -31.10
C LEU A 507 -4.27 -8.56 -30.38
N PRO A 508 -3.44 -9.43 -29.76
CA PRO A 508 -3.94 -10.63 -29.09
C PRO A 508 -4.80 -10.29 -27.87
N ALA A 509 -5.94 -10.95 -27.70
CA ALA A 509 -6.79 -10.80 -26.52
C ALA A 509 -6.08 -11.24 -25.22
N ALA A 510 -5.12 -12.16 -25.33
CA ALA A 510 -4.35 -12.67 -24.22
C ALA A 510 -3.34 -11.66 -23.66
N ASP A 511 -2.86 -10.71 -24.45
CA ASP A 511 -1.95 -9.64 -24.03
C ASP A 511 -2.75 -8.51 -23.38
N THR A 512 -2.54 -8.28 -22.10
CA THR A 512 -3.23 -7.21 -21.35
C THR A 512 -2.99 -5.82 -21.94
N ASP A 513 -1.81 -5.56 -22.55
CA ASP A 513 -1.49 -4.28 -23.19
C ASP A 513 -2.28 -4.03 -24.48
N SER A 514 -2.92 -5.06 -25.05
CA SER A 514 -3.83 -4.91 -26.20
C SER A 514 -4.97 -3.94 -25.88
N TRP A 515 -5.47 -3.92 -24.65
CA TRP A 515 -6.50 -2.97 -24.23
C TRP A 515 -6.01 -1.53 -24.21
N ARG A 516 -4.72 -1.29 -23.84
CA ARG A 516 -4.09 0.05 -23.96
C ARG A 516 -4.06 0.50 -25.42
N ALA A 517 -3.71 -0.40 -26.33
CA ALA A 517 -3.68 -0.10 -27.76
C ALA A 517 -5.09 0.15 -28.33
N VAL A 518 -6.09 -0.64 -27.92
CA VAL A 518 -7.51 -0.44 -28.28
C VAL A 518 -8.01 0.92 -27.82
N ASN A 519 -7.83 1.26 -26.54
CA ASN A 519 -8.27 2.55 -26.01
C ASN A 519 -7.56 3.73 -26.65
N ARG A 520 -6.25 3.59 -26.96
CA ARG A 520 -5.49 4.61 -27.73
C ARG A 520 -6.03 4.75 -29.16
N ALA A 521 -6.46 3.68 -29.80
CA ALA A 521 -7.08 3.73 -31.13
C ALA A 521 -8.42 4.47 -31.06
N TRP A 522 -9.27 4.14 -30.11
CA TRP A 522 -10.56 4.82 -29.89
C TRP A 522 -10.39 6.32 -29.57
N SER A 523 -9.36 6.71 -28.78
CA SER A 523 -9.10 8.13 -28.47
C SER A 523 -8.70 8.95 -29.70
N LYS A 524 -8.20 8.27 -30.76
CA LYS A 524 -7.86 8.85 -32.06
C LYS A 524 -8.99 8.74 -33.09
N GLY A 525 -10.18 8.27 -32.69
CA GLY A 525 -11.33 8.09 -33.56
C GLY A 525 -11.26 6.86 -34.50
N ALA A 526 -10.31 5.94 -34.25
CA ALA A 526 -10.19 4.74 -35.07
C ALA A 526 -11.28 3.71 -34.72
N THR A 527 -11.70 2.96 -35.73
CA THR A 527 -12.58 1.80 -35.55
C THR A 527 -11.75 0.59 -35.11
N VAL A 528 -12.26 -0.11 -34.11
CA VAL A 528 -11.68 -1.36 -33.62
C VAL A 528 -12.62 -2.52 -33.94
N TRP A 529 -12.04 -3.63 -34.36
CA TRP A 529 -12.75 -4.88 -34.69
C TRP A 529 -12.34 -5.96 -33.71
N ARG A 530 -13.25 -6.88 -33.42
CA ARG A 530 -13.00 -8.02 -32.54
C ARG A 530 -13.40 -9.32 -33.18
N ASP A 531 -12.55 -10.33 -33.06
CA ASP A 531 -12.85 -11.70 -33.48
C ASP A 531 -13.86 -12.35 -32.51
N PRO A 532 -15.05 -12.79 -32.98
CA PRO A 532 -16.00 -13.49 -32.12
C PRO A 532 -15.52 -14.84 -31.60
N ALA A 533 -14.51 -15.44 -32.22
CA ALA A 533 -13.99 -16.77 -31.85
C ALA A 533 -12.84 -16.68 -30.84
N SER A 534 -11.81 -15.86 -31.10
CA SER A 534 -10.61 -15.77 -30.27
C SER A 534 -10.68 -14.62 -29.28
N GLY A 535 -11.49 -13.58 -29.55
CA GLY A 535 -11.51 -12.33 -28.80
C GLY A 535 -10.40 -11.36 -29.18
N ASP A 536 -9.54 -11.67 -30.15
CA ASP A 536 -8.46 -10.80 -30.62
C ASP A 536 -9.00 -9.53 -31.26
N PHE A 537 -8.19 -8.46 -31.22
CA PHE A 537 -8.58 -7.16 -31.78
C PHE A 537 -7.85 -6.89 -33.10
N SER A 538 -8.50 -6.10 -33.96
CA SER A 538 -7.90 -5.56 -35.17
C SER A 538 -8.24 -4.10 -35.34
N LEU A 539 -7.24 -3.33 -35.75
CA LEU A 539 -7.37 -1.89 -36.08
C LEU A 539 -7.74 -1.68 -37.54
N VAL A 540 -7.94 -2.77 -38.31
CA VAL A 540 -8.41 -2.78 -39.69
C VAL A 540 -9.57 -3.76 -39.82
N SER A 541 -10.50 -3.47 -40.72
CA SER A 541 -11.66 -4.35 -40.96
C SER A 541 -11.21 -5.75 -41.41
N ARG A 542 -11.86 -6.78 -40.87
CA ARG A 542 -11.63 -8.18 -41.21
C ARG A 542 -12.96 -8.91 -41.44
N ALA A 543 -12.98 -9.79 -42.42
CA ALA A 543 -14.17 -10.61 -42.71
C ALA A 543 -14.54 -11.46 -41.49
N GLY A 544 -15.82 -11.46 -41.12
CA GLY A 544 -16.34 -12.19 -39.95
C GLY A 544 -16.12 -11.55 -38.59
N TRP A 545 -15.29 -10.51 -38.50
CA TRP A 545 -15.07 -9.80 -37.26
C TRP A 545 -16.17 -8.76 -37.01
N LYS A 546 -16.47 -8.51 -35.74
CA LYS A 546 -17.47 -7.51 -35.34
C LYS A 546 -16.82 -6.22 -34.92
N GLN A 547 -17.44 -5.10 -35.28
CA GLN A 547 -17.02 -3.79 -34.76
C GLN A 547 -17.25 -3.75 -33.27
N LEU A 548 -16.19 -3.39 -32.51
CA LEU A 548 -16.24 -3.19 -31.08
C LEU A 548 -16.51 -1.70 -30.81
N ARG A 549 -17.63 -1.40 -30.17
CA ARG A 549 -17.97 -0.03 -29.79
C ARG A 549 -17.19 0.40 -28.55
N ARG A 550 -16.78 1.67 -28.51
CA ARG A 550 -16.24 2.29 -27.29
C ARG A 550 -17.39 2.46 -26.29
N PRO A 551 -17.34 1.82 -25.11
CA PRO A 551 -18.42 1.92 -24.12
C PRO A 551 -18.42 3.30 -23.44
N ARG A 552 -19.62 3.79 -23.11
CA ARG A 552 -19.84 4.91 -22.19
C ARG A 552 -19.95 4.33 -20.79
N ILE A 553 -18.92 4.51 -19.99
CA ILE A 553 -18.77 3.87 -18.67
C ILE A 553 -19.12 4.87 -17.58
N ALA A 554 -20.04 4.51 -16.68
CA ALA A 554 -20.23 5.13 -15.39
C ALA A 554 -19.52 4.28 -14.32
N LEU A 555 -18.82 4.94 -13.39
CA LEU A 555 -18.28 4.34 -12.19
C LEU A 555 -19.01 4.93 -10.98
N TYR A 556 -19.76 4.09 -10.26
CA TYR A 556 -20.48 4.50 -9.07
C TYR A 556 -19.50 4.84 -7.94
N ARG A 557 -19.72 5.98 -7.31
CA ARG A 557 -18.95 6.51 -6.20
C ARG A 557 -19.91 6.95 -5.10
N SER A 558 -20.03 6.16 -4.06
CA SER A 558 -20.82 6.56 -2.89
C SER A 558 -20.15 7.70 -2.13
N TRP A 559 -20.87 8.35 -1.22
CA TRP A 559 -20.28 9.34 -0.32
C TRP A 559 -19.46 8.70 0.82
N ILE A 560 -19.59 7.38 1.01
CA ILE A 560 -18.70 6.60 1.88
C ILE A 560 -17.48 6.20 1.05
N PRO A 561 -16.27 6.72 1.34
CA PRO A 561 -15.12 6.44 0.50
C PRO A 561 -14.78 4.96 0.42
N ALA A 562 -14.77 4.40 -0.78
CA ALA A 562 -14.42 3.01 -1.05
C ALA A 562 -13.06 2.91 -1.75
N VAL A 563 -12.12 2.22 -1.13
CA VAL A 563 -10.75 2.03 -1.67
C VAL A 563 -10.78 1.35 -3.05
N ASP A 564 -11.68 0.38 -3.23
CA ASP A 564 -11.84 -0.31 -4.52
C ASP A 564 -12.42 0.57 -5.64
N GLU A 565 -13.21 1.59 -5.30
CA GLU A 565 -13.61 2.60 -6.28
C GLU A 565 -12.37 3.33 -6.81
N GLY A 566 -11.48 3.75 -5.93
CA GLY A 566 -10.24 4.41 -6.30
C GLY A 566 -9.30 3.52 -7.11
N TRP A 567 -9.12 2.24 -6.72
CA TRP A 567 -8.36 1.27 -7.51
C TRP A 567 -8.98 1.04 -8.89
N THR A 568 -10.31 1.06 -8.99
CA THR A 568 -11.00 0.93 -10.29
C THR A 568 -10.73 2.16 -11.17
N ARG A 569 -10.77 3.39 -10.61
CA ARG A 569 -10.35 4.60 -11.34
C ARG A 569 -8.92 4.50 -11.82
N TRP A 570 -8.01 4.12 -10.94
CA TRP A 570 -6.60 3.93 -11.30
C TRP A 570 -6.46 2.95 -12.47
N LEU A 571 -7.10 1.78 -12.39
CA LEU A 571 -7.04 0.78 -13.45
C LEU A 571 -7.58 1.31 -14.79
N LEU A 572 -8.75 1.95 -14.78
CA LEU A 572 -9.35 2.51 -15.99
C LEU A 572 -8.44 3.55 -16.63
N GLU A 573 -7.85 4.45 -15.85
CA GLU A 573 -6.94 5.48 -16.33
C GLU A 573 -5.61 4.88 -16.85
N GLN A 574 -5.03 3.89 -16.15
CA GLN A 574 -3.81 3.21 -16.59
C GLN A 574 -3.98 2.51 -17.95
N PHE A 575 -5.18 2.03 -18.25
CA PHE A 575 -5.48 1.38 -19.53
C PHE A 575 -6.15 2.30 -20.54
N GLY A 576 -6.39 3.56 -20.20
CA GLY A 576 -6.93 4.58 -21.11
C GLY A 576 -8.43 4.45 -21.40
N PHE A 577 -9.19 3.81 -20.50
CA PHE A 577 -10.66 3.82 -20.57
C PHE A 577 -11.19 5.19 -20.16
N ALA A 578 -12.12 5.75 -20.93
CA ALA A 578 -12.89 6.91 -20.51
C ALA A 578 -14.05 6.46 -19.63
N TYR A 579 -14.26 7.15 -18.54
CA TYR A 579 -15.38 6.89 -17.61
C TYR A 579 -15.88 8.21 -17.02
N THR A 580 -17.06 8.15 -16.40
CA THR A 580 -17.66 9.25 -15.62
C THR A 580 -17.94 8.70 -14.22
N SER A 581 -17.41 9.36 -13.18
CA SER A 581 -17.83 9.07 -11.80
C SER A 581 -19.25 9.60 -11.60
N VAL A 582 -20.13 8.77 -11.01
CA VAL A 582 -21.54 9.09 -10.74
C VAL A 582 -21.86 8.85 -9.27
N HIS A 583 -22.59 9.79 -8.69
CA HIS A 583 -23.09 9.72 -7.31
C HIS A 583 -24.57 9.35 -7.26
N ASN A 584 -25.11 9.19 -6.05
CA ASN A 584 -26.51 8.84 -5.85
C ASN A 584 -27.48 9.71 -6.65
N PRO A 585 -27.40 11.06 -6.65
CA PRO A 585 -28.32 11.90 -7.41
C PRO A 585 -28.25 11.67 -8.93
N ASP A 586 -27.08 11.31 -9.46
CA ASP A 586 -26.91 11.05 -10.91
C ASP A 586 -27.65 9.77 -11.33
N ILE A 587 -27.63 8.75 -10.47
CA ILE A 587 -28.37 7.49 -10.69
C ILE A 587 -29.88 7.72 -10.51
N GLU A 588 -30.28 8.39 -9.43
CA GLU A 588 -31.68 8.66 -9.10
C GLU A 588 -32.38 9.57 -10.13
N ALA A 589 -31.63 10.37 -10.87
CA ALA A 589 -32.17 11.20 -11.94
C ALA A 589 -32.78 10.39 -13.09
N GLY A 590 -32.44 9.09 -13.22
CA GLY A 590 -32.92 8.21 -14.27
C GLY A 590 -32.35 8.55 -15.65
N SER A 591 -33.00 8.01 -16.72
CA SER A 591 -32.55 8.15 -18.12
C SER A 591 -31.09 7.74 -18.33
N LEU A 592 -30.64 6.72 -17.60
CA LEU A 592 -29.23 6.31 -17.55
C LEU A 592 -28.74 5.78 -18.91
N HIS A 593 -29.62 5.13 -19.67
CA HIS A 593 -29.31 4.56 -20.99
C HIS A 593 -28.95 5.63 -22.04
N ASP A 594 -29.47 6.85 -21.89
CA ASP A 594 -29.12 7.97 -22.77
C ASP A 594 -27.65 8.39 -22.60
N LYS A 595 -27.09 8.16 -21.41
CA LYS A 595 -25.75 8.62 -21.01
C LYS A 595 -24.71 7.50 -21.00
N PHE A 596 -25.11 6.29 -20.60
CA PHE A 596 -24.19 5.19 -20.31
C PHE A 596 -24.62 3.89 -21.01
N ASP A 597 -23.64 3.05 -21.27
CA ASP A 597 -23.80 1.68 -21.74
C ASP A 597 -23.51 0.68 -20.61
N VAL A 598 -22.63 1.08 -19.67
CA VAL A 598 -22.16 0.24 -18.58
C VAL A 598 -22.09 1.08 -17.30
N ILE A 599 -22.56 0.53 -16.18
CA ILE A 599 -22.37 1.11 -14.84
C ILE A 599 -21.65 0.07 -13.97
N VAL A 600 -20.54 0.49 -13.34
CA VAL A 600 -19.72 -0.35 -12.47
C VAL A 600 -19.92 0.03 -11.03
N PHE A 601 -20.20 -0.95 -10.18
CA PHE A 601 -20.24 -0.85 -8.72
C PHE A 601 -19.02 -1.55 -8.14
N PRO A 602 -18.04 -0.80 -7.61
CA PRO A 602 -16.86 -1.36 -6.94
C PRO A 602 -17.23 -2.12 -5.66
N ASP A 603 -16.25 -2.78 -5.04
CA ASP A 603 -16.46 -3.47 -3.77
C ASP A 603 -16.90 -2.49 -2.68
N GLU A 604 -18.12 -2.64 -2.25
CA GLU A 604 -18.77 -1.88 -1.19
C GLU A 604 -19.89 -2.73 -0.56
N LEU A 605 -20.22 -2.52 0.71
CA LEU A 605 -21.33 -3.25 1.33
C LEU A 605 -22.67 -2.78 0.79
N SER A 606 -23.60 -3.71 0.55
CA SER A 606 -24.97 -3.41 0.07
C SER A 606 -25.63 -2.28 0.87
N ARG A 607 -25.55 -2.31 2.21
CA ARG A 607 -26.11 -1.27 3.09
C ARG A 607 -25.49 0.12 2.88
N GLN A 608 -24.23 0.20 2.46
CA GLN A 608 -23.56 1.47 2.19
C GLN A 608 -24.04 2.06 0.87
N ILE A 609 -24.25 1.21 -0.14
CA ILE A 609 -24.83 1.60 -1.42
C ILE A 609 -26.29 2.03 -1.23
N ASP A 610 -27.09 1.27 -0.47
CA ASP A 610 -28.51 1.50 -0.27
C ASP A 610 -28.81 2.70 0.63
N ALA A 611 -28.18 2.75 1.81
CA ALA A 611 -28.50 3.73 2.86
C ALA A 611 -27.50 4.89 2.96
N GLY A 612 -26.22 4.69 2.61
CA GLY A 612 -25.17 5.70 2.74
C GLY A 612 -24.98 6.21 4.18
N TYR A 613 -24.57 7.47 4.32
CA TYR A 613 -24.50 8.13 5.62
C TYR A 613 -25.87 8.54 6.12
N ALA A 614 -26.15 8.31 7.39
CA ALA A 614 -27.38 8.77 8.03
C ALA A 614 -27.45 10.31 8.09
N ALA A 615 -28.65 10.85 8.05
CA ALA A 615 -28.87 12.28 8.21
C ALA A 615 -28.28 12.79 9.55
N GLY A 616 -27.61 13.93 9.52
CA GLY A 616 -26.99 14.56 10.68
C GLY A 616 -25.59 14.03 11.04
N VAL A 617 -25.06 12.99 10.38
CA VAL A 617 -23.68 12.52 10.57
C VAL A 617 -22.72 13.32 9.71
N MET A 618 -23.14 13.66 8.50
CA MET A 618 -22.40 14.43 7.50
C MET A 618 -23.21 15.65 7.07
N PRO A 619 -22.62 16.67 6.41
CA PRO A 619 -23.39 17.69 5.71
C PRO A 619 -24.43 17.07 4.77
N ALA A 620 -25.60 17.70 4.63
CA ALA A 620 -26.77 17.11 3.98
C ALA A 620 -26.50 16.61 2.55
N GLU A 621 -25.62 17.30 1.81
CA GLU A 621 -25.23 16.96 0.46
C GLU A 621 -24.46 15.62 0.35
N TYR A 622 -23.95 15.08 1.47
CA TYR A 622 -23.19 13.82 1.55
C TYR A 622 -23.94 12.71 2.30
N THR A 623 -25.24 12.86 2.51
CA THR A 623 -26.06 11.87 3.21
C THR A 623 -26.96 11.09 2.27
N GLY A 624 -27.40 9.91 2.72
CA GLY A 624 -28.25 9.01 1.94
C GLY A 624 -27.48 8.11 0.98
N GLY A 625 -28.13 7.04 0.57
CA GLY A 625 -27.70 6.08 -0.45
C GLY A 625 -28.64 6.08 -1.63
N LEU A 626 -28.63 5.04 -2.46
CA LEU A 626 -29.48 4.91 -3.65
C LEU A 626 -30.95 4.66 -3.32
N GLY A 627 -31.24 3.95 -2.22
CA GLY A 627 -32.60 3.58 -1.84
C GLY A 627 -33.41 2.94 -2.97
N THR A 628 -34.73 2.92 -2.81
CA THR A 628 -35.65 2.33 -3.81
C THR A 628 -35.57 3.07 -5.15
N LYS A 629 -35.45 4.39 -5.14
CA LYS A 629 -35.44 5.21 -6.37
C LYS A 629 -34.24 4.89 -7.25
N GLY A 630 -33.03 4.76 -6.65
CA GLY A 630 -31.82 4.37 -7.36
C GLY A 630 -31.90 2.92 -7.86
N ALA A 631 -32.45 2.00 -7.05
CA ALA A 631 -32.64 0.61 -7.45
C ALA A 631 -33.58 0.48 -8.67
N ASP A 632 -34.68 1.23 -8.68
CA ASP A 632 -35.62 1.25 -9.80
C ASP A 632 -34.97 1.80 -11.07
N ALA A 633 -34.20 2.89 -10.97
CA ALA A 633 -33.48 3.47 -12.11
C ALA A 633 -32.42 2.49 -12.70
N LEU A 634 -31.70 1.77 -11.84
CA LEU A 634 -30.74 0.74 -12.28
C LEU A 634 -31.44 -0.46 -12.93
N ARG A 635 -32.56 -0.89 -12.38
CA ARG A 635 -33.38 -1.95 -12.98
C ARG A 635 -33.90 -1.55 -14.37
N GLU A 636 -34.43 -0.34 -14.52
CA GLU A 636 -34.87 0.20 -15.81
C GLU A 636 -33.70 0.26 -16.81
N PHE A 637 -32.53 0.71 -16.37
CA PHE A 637 -31.32 0.76 -17.19
C PHE A 637 -30.97 -0.63 -17.75
N ALA A 638 -30.94 -1.66 -16.91
CA ALA A 638 -30.66 -3.03 -17.36
C ALA A 638 -31.75 -3.58 -18.25
N LEU A 639 -33.03 -3.39 -17.91
CA LEU A 639 -34.16 -3.84 -18.73
C LEU A 639 -34.12 -3.24 -20.14
N SER A 640 -33.62 -2.01 -20.30
CA SER A 640 -33.50 -1.27 -21.55
C SER A 640 -32.23 -1.58 -22.37
N GLY A 641 -31.36 -2.52 -21.90
CA GLY A 641 -30.17 -2.95 -22.63
C GLY A 641 -28.84 -2.53 -22.04
N GLY A 642 -28.83 -1.84 -20.90
CA GLY A 642 -27.62 -1.47 -20.16
C GLY A 642 -26.95 -2.67 -19.48
N SER A 643 -25.64 -2.54 -19.20
CA SER A 643 -24.88 -3.53 -18.44
C SER A 643 -24.56 -3.00 -17.07
N LEU A 644 -24.92 -3.74 -16.02
CA LEU A 644 -24.52 -3.48 -14.64
C LEU A 644 -23.43 -4.46 -14.22
N ILE A 645 -22.34 -3.97 -13.63
CA ILE A 645 -21.22 -4.77 -13.16
C ILE A 645 -21.05 -4.53 -11.68
N PHE A 646 -21.19 -5.56 -10.87
CA PHE A 646 -21.00 -5.52 -9.42
C PHE A 646 -19.77 -6.33 -9.02
N LEU A 647 -18.88 -5.72 -8.23
CA LEU A 647 -17.63 -6.32 -7.82
C LEU A 647 -17.69 -6.72 -6.34
N ASN A 648 -17.30 -7.96 -6.05
CA ASN A 648 -17.17 -8.51 -4.71
C ASN A 648 -18.45 -8.31 -3.87
N ARG A 649 -18.39 -7.65 -2.72
CA ARG A 649 -19.56 -7.47 -1.79
C ARG A 649 -20.68 -6.61 -2.37
N ALA A 650 -20.38 -5.77 -3.38
CA ALA A 650 -21.43 -5.00 -4.05
C ALA A 650 -22.46 -5.90 -4.79
N THR A 651 -22.10 -7.16 -5.05
CA THR A 651 -23.01 -8.16 -5.64
C THR A 651 -24.25 -8.44 -4.77
N ASP A 652 -24.13 -8.27 -3.45
CA ASP A 652 -25.25 -8.43 -2.53
C ASP A 652 -26.34 -7.39 -2.83
N TYR A 653 -25.96 -6.15 -3.19
CA TYR A 653 -26.92 -5.12 -3.60
C TYR A 653 -27.72 -5.54 -4.85
N ALA A 654 -27.06 -6.14 -5.84
CA ALA A 654 -27.74 -6.64 -7.03
C ALA A 654 -28.73 -7.78 -6.71
N ILE A 655 -28.36 -8.67 -5.79
CA ILE A 655 -29.21 -9.78 -5.36
C ILE A 655 -30.43 -9.24 -4.59
N GLU A 656 -30.21 -8.37 -3.62
CA GLU A 656 -31.22 -7.84 -2.70
C GLU A 656 -32.19 -6.87 -3.40
N HIS A 657 -31.67 -5.95 -4.24
CA HIS A 657 -32.47 -4.83 -4.77
C HIS A 657 -32.86 -4.99 -6.25
N LEU A 658 -32.07 -5.75 -7.05
CA LEU A 658 -32.41 -5.98 -8.47
C LEU A 658 -33.05 -7.34 -8.73
N GLY A 659 -33.13 -8.19 -7.70
CA GLY A 659 -33.79 -9.51 -7.79
C GLY A 659 -33.01 -10.53 -8.60
N ILE A 660 -31.68 -10.50 -8.55
CA ILE A 660 -30.83 -11.48 -9.24
C ILE A 660 -30.85 -12.80 -8.46
N ALA A 661 -31.24 -13.89 -9.13
CA ALA A 661 -31.46 -15.21 -8.50
C ALA A 661 -30.13 -15.95 -8.27
N ALA A 662 -29.32 -15.46 -7.32
CA ALA A 662 -28.08 -16.10 -6.86
C ALA A 662 -28.11 -16.19 -5.32
N THR A 663 -27.88 -17.39 -4.77
CA THR A 663 -27.93 -17.63 -3.32
C THR A 663 -26.49 -17.70 -2.80
N PRO A 664 -26.06 -16.78 -1.90
CA PRO A 664 -24.74 -16.85 -1.29
C PRO A 664 -24.58 -18.14 -0.46
N VAL A 665 -23.43 -18.83 -0.63
CA VAL A 665 -23.11 -20.08 0.10
C VAL A 665 -22.09 -19.87 1.20
N THR A 666 -21.44 -18.72 1.25
CA THR A 666 -20.43 -18.38 2.27
C THR A 666 -21.04 -17.89 3.58
N ALA A 667 -22.25 -17.39 3.55
CA ALA A 667 -22.99 -17.00 4.74
C ALA A 667 -23.35 -18.26 5.59
N ASN A 668 -23.15 -18.18 6.89
CA ASN A 668 -23.44 -19.26 7.85
C ASN A 668 -22.63 -20.57 7.61
N SER A 669 -21.49 -20.48 6.96
CA SER A 669 -20.55 -21.60 6.77
C SER A 669 -19.29 -21.37 7.61
N ASN A 670 -18.43 -22.40 7.70
CA ASN A 670 -17.09 -22.27 8.27
C ASN A 670 -16.05 -21.78 7.23
N PHE A 671 -16.52 -21.19 6.13
CA PHE A 671 -15.66 -20.63 5.11
C PHE A 671 -14.89 -19.43 5.65
N TYR A 672 -13.57 -19.48 5.51
CA TYR A 672 -12.68 -18.41 5.91
C TYR A 672 -11.53 -18.26 4.91
N SER A 673 -11.45 -17.11 4.23
CA SER A 673 -10.43 -16.78 3.25
C SER A 673 -9.95 -15.34 3.51
N PRO A 674 -8.90 -15.16 4.32
CA PRO A 674 -8.45 -13.84 4.77
C PRO A 674 -7.46 -13.17 3.79
N GLY A 675 -7.75 -13.17 2.50
CA GLY A 675 -6.87 -12.64 1.47
C GLY A 675 -5.93 -13.70 0.90
N SER A 676 -6.50 -14.58 0.07
CA SER A 676 -5.83 -15.74 -0.53
C SER A 676 -6.08 -15.80 -2.04
N LEU A 677 -5.33 -16.66 -2.72
CA LEU A 677 -5.54 -16.96 -4.14
C LEU A 677 -6.24 -18.31 -4.25
N LEU A 678 -7.37 -18.33 -4.93
CA LEU A 678 -8.22 -19.52 -5.10
C LEU A 678 -8.33 -19.91 -6.57
N ASN A 679 -8.26 -21.22 -6.83
CA ASN A 679 -8.38 -21.78 -8.17
C ASN A 679 -9.83 -21.73 -8.67
N VAL A 680 -10.02 -21.29 -9.91
CA VAL A 680 -11.29 -21.29 -10.61
C VAL A 680 -11.18 -21.88 -12.02
N HIS A 681 -12.27 -22.44 -12.53
CA HIS A 681 -12.45 -22.90 -13.89
C HIS A 681 -13.38 -21.96 -14.66
N LEU A 682 -12.96 -21.52 -15.85
CA LEU A 682 -13.75 -20.65 -16.74
C LEU A 682 -14.48 -21.42 -17.82
N ASP A 683 -15.72 -21.05 -18.10
CA ASP A 683 -16.37 -21.36 -19.38
C ASP A 683 -15.78 -20.46 -20.47
N THR A 684 -14.82 -20.98 -21.22
CA THR A 684 -14.12 -20.24 -22.29
C THR A 684 -15.01 -19.91 -23.50
N ARG A 685 -16.25 -20.41 -23.56
CA ARG A 685 -17.26 -20.03 -24.58
C ARG A 685 -17.87 -18.66 -24.24
N SER A 686 -17.79 -18.23 -23.00
CA SER A 686 -18.22 -16.89 -22.59
C SER A 686 -17.32 -15.82 -23.17
N ARG A 687 -17.91 -14.74 -23.68
CA ARG A 687 -17.16 -13.56 -24.14
C ARG A 687 -16.40 -12.85 -23.02
N LEU A 688 -16.84 -13.01 -21.77
CA LEU A 688 -16.13 -12.50 -20.60
C LEU A 688 -14.76 -13.18 -20.42
N ALA A 689 -14.59 -14.41 -20.92
CA ALA A 689 -13.36 -15.19 -20.79
C ALA A 689 -12.33 -14.96 -21.91
N TYR A 690 -12.61 -14.08 -22.89
CA TYR A 690 -11.65 -13.82 -23.98
C TYR A 690 -10.26 -13.43 -23.47
N GLY A 691 -9.23 -14.09 -23.98
CA GLY A 691 -7.83 -13.86 -23.61
C GLY A 691 -7.40 -14.45 -22.26
N VAL A 692 -8.31 -15.09 -21.51
CA VAL A 692 -8.03 -15.69 -20.21
C VAL A 692 -7.92 -17.21 -20.35
N PRO A 693 -7.00 -17.90 -19.63
CA PRO A 693 -6.91 -19.35 -19.65
C PRO A 693 -8.13 -20.01 -18.98
N PRO A 694 -8.43 -21.29 -19.26
CA PRO A 694 -9.56 -21.99 -18.63
C PRO A 694 -9.39 -22.14 -17.12
N ASP A 695 -8.17 -22.30 -16.65
CA ASP A 695 -7.82 -22.45 -15.24
C ASP A 695 -6.97 -21.28 -14.78
N LEU A 696 -7.34 -20.66 -13.70
CA LEU A 696 -6.64 -19.51 -13.14
C LEU A 696 -6.84 -19.39 -11.63
N ALA A 697 -5.96 -18.63 -10.98
CA ALA A 697 -6.15 -18.20 -9.60
C ALA A 697 -6.79 -16.81 -9.57
N VAL A 698 -7.74 -16.63 -8.66
CA VAL A 698 -8.42 -15.35 -8.41
C VAL A 698 -8.19 -14.89 -6.99
N TRP A 699 -8.19 -13.59 -6.78
CA TRP A 699 -8.13 -13.00 -5.44
C TRP A 699 -9.45 -13.18 -4.71
N ASN A 700 -9.37 -13.73 -3.51
CA ASN A 700 -10.51 -13.90 -2.62
C ASN A 700 -10.16 -13.39 -1.21
N GLU A 701 -10.99 -12.51 -0.68
CA GLU A 701 -10.93 -11.99 0.68
C GLU A 701 -12.35 -11.94 1.23
N GLN A 702 -12.81 -13.04 1.85
CA GLN A 702 -14.19 -13.24 2.27
C GLN A 702 -15.19 -12.96 1.13
N SER A 703 -14.79 -13.24 -0.10
CA SER A 703 -15.58 -12.93 -1.29
C SER A 703 -16.76 -13.88 -1.44
N PRO A 704 -17.90 -13.42 -1.99
CA PRO A 704 -19.08 -14.25 -2.15
C PRO A 704 -18.89 -15.36 -3.20
N ALA A 705 -19.58 -16.47 -2.96
CA ALA A 705 -19.78 -17.56 -3.92
C ALA A 705 -21.24 -17.96 -3.91
N TRP A 706 -21.77 -18.47 -5.02
CA TRP A 706 -23.20 -18.68 -5.17
C TRP A 706 -23.60 -20.04 -5.68
N GLU A 707 -24.81 -20.48 -5.25
CA GLU A 707 -25.64 -21.40 -5.99
C GLU A 707 -26.62 -20.64 -6.87
N THR A 708 -26.64 -20.98 -8.18
CA THR A 708 -27.52 -20.32 -9.15
C THR A 708 -27.78 -21.19 -10.36
N ARG A 709 -28.89 -20.93 -11.05
CA ARG A 709 -29.24 -21.47 -12.37
C ARG A 709 -28.92 -20.49 -13.52
N LEU A 710 -28.44 -19.29 -13.17
CA LEU A 710 -28.03 -18.29 -14.16
C LEU A 710 -26.77 -18.75 -14.91
N PRO A 711 -26.44 -18.15 -16.04
CA PRO A 711 -25.19 -18.45 -16.77
C PRO A 711 -23.96 -18.16 -15.90
N VAL A 712 -23.19 -19.20 -15.60
CA VAL A 712 -21.98 -19.13 -14.79
C VAL A 712 -20.77 -19.10 -15.72
N VAL A 713 -19.93 -18.09 -15.55
CA VAL A 713 -18.70 -17.90 -16.35
C VAL A 713 -17.49 -18.48 -15.64
N ALA A 714 -17.44 -18.42 -14.31
CA ALA A 714 -16.38 -19.04 -13.52
C ALA A 714 -16.95 -19.81 -12.32
N ARG A 715 -16.35 -20.98 -12.04
CA ARG A 715 -16.61 -21.77 -10.83
C ARG A 715 -15.33 -21.99 -10.07
N TYR A 716 -15.41 -22.01 -8.74
CA TYR A 716 -14.29 -22.49 -7.93
C TYR A 716 -13.97 -23.94 -8.30
N ALA A 717 -12.70 -24.31 -8.24
CA ALA A 717 -12.27 -25.70 -8.49
C ALA A 717 -12.92 -26.64 -7.48
N ASP A 718 -13.07 -27.93 -7.86
CA ASP A 718 -13.60 -28.93 -6.94
C ASP A 718 -12.57 -29.26 -5.83
N SER A 719 -11.29 -29.40 -6.17
CA SER A 719 -10.16 -29.57 -5.24
C SER A 719 -8.84 -29.61 -6.02
N PRO A 720 -7.73 -28.99 -5.53
CA PRO A 720 -7.70 -28.03 -4.43
C PRO A 720 -8.25 -26.66 -4.83
N VAL A 721 -9.04 -26.05 -3.97
CA VAL A 721 -9.51 -24.67 -4.19
C VAL A 721 -8.39 -23.67 -3.84
N LEU A 722 -7.61 -23.91 -2.80
CA LEU A 722 -6.50 -23.05 -2.41
C LEU A 722 -5.35 -23.13 -3.42
N ALA A 723 -4.93 -21.99 -3.96
CA ALA A 723 -3.74 -21.85 -4.81
C ALA A 723 -2.54 -21.28 -4.04
N SER A 724 -2.78 -20.32 -3.13
CA SER A 724 -1.76 -19.70 -2.27
C SER A 724 -2.42 -18.97 -1.11
N GLY A 725 -1.81 -18.98 0.07
CA GLY A 725 -2.28 -18.31 1.27
C GLY A 725 -2.88 -19.27 2.30
N TRP A 726 -4.05 -18.94 2.83
CA TRP A 726 -4.79 -19.73 3.84
C TRP A 726 -6.28 -19.81 3.50
N LEU A 727 -6.86 -20.99 3.65
CA LEU A 727 -8.27 -21.24 3.39
C LEU A 727 -8.79 -22.28 4.39
N GLU A 728 -9.89 -21.96 5.07
CA GLU A 728 -10.68 -22.95 5.82
C GLU A 728 -12.07 -23.11 5.17
N GLY A 729 -12.66 -24.28 5.37
CA GLY A 729 -14.00 -24.55 4.86
C GLY A 729 -14.09 -24.61 3.32
N GLU A 730 -13.06 -25.13 2.64
CA GLU A 730 -12.98 -25.27 1.19
C GLU A 730 -14.25 -25.84 0.55
N SER A 731 -14.84 -26.86 1.22
CA SER A 731 -16.04 -27.56 0.73
C SER A 731 -17.28 -26.64 0.59
N ALA A 732 -17.31 -25.52 1.27
CA ALA A 732 -18.44 -24.59 1.18
C ALA A 732 -18.53 -23.92 -0.21
N ILE A 733 -17.39 -23.72 -0.87
CA ILE A 733 -17.31 -23.02 -2.16
C ILE A 733 -16.88 -23.91 -3.35
N ALA A 734 -16.39 -25.14 -3.10
CA ALA A 734 -15.98 -26.07 -4.15
C ALA A 734 -17.10 -26.25 -5.19
N GLY A 735 -16.77 -26.08 -6.48
CA GLY A 735 -17.73 -26.15 -7.60
C GLY A 735 -18.76 -25.02 -7.67
N LYS A 736 -18.79 -24.08 -6.72
CA LYS A 736 -19.78 -22.98 -6.68
C LYS A 736 -19.41 -21.86 -7.67
N ALA A 737 -20.41 -21.05 -8.04
CA ALA A 737 -20.22 -19.94 -8.96
C ALA A 737 -19.36 -18.83 -8.33
N ALA A 738 -18.34 -18.37 -9.10
CA ALA A 738 -17.45 -17.26 -8.76
C ALA A 738 -17.63 -16.05 -9.68
N LEU A 739 -18.20 -16.23 -10.88
CA LEU A 739 -18.54 -15.18 -11.83
C LEU A 739 -19.82 -15.56 -12.56
N VAL A 740 -20.82 -14.69 -12.55
CA VAL A 740 -22.15 -14.92 -13.14
C VAL A 740 -22.45 -13.79 -14.12
N ASP A 741 -22.99 -14.13 -15.30
CA ASP A 741 -23.48 -13.19 -16.32
C ASP A 741 -25.00 -13.35 -16.47
N ALA A 742 -25.76 -12.62 -15.63
CA ALA A 742 -27.18 -12.74 -15.51
C ALA A 742 -27.91 -11.87 -16.54
N PRO A 743 -28.72 -12.42 -17.46
CA PRO A 743 -29.58 -11.61 -18.31
C PRO A 743 -30.68 -10.92 -17.49
N LEU A 744 -30.93 -9.63 -17.79
CA LEU A 744 -32.01 -8.87 -17.20
C LEU A 744 -32.66 -7.99 -18.29
N GLY A 745 -33.85 -8.38 -18.78
CA GLY A 745 -34.47 -7.73 -19.93
C GLY A 745 -33.63 -7.85 -21.19
N SER A 746 -33.34 -6.72 -21.83
CA SER A 746 -32.44 -6.63 -23.01
C SER A 746 -30.98 -6.44 -22.64
N GLY A 747 -30.67 -6.17 -21.37
CA GLY A 747 -29.32 -5.99 -20.85
C GLY A 747 -28.89 -7.14 -19.94
N ARG A 748 -27.97 -6.84 -19.02
CA ARG A 748 -27.39 -7.86 -18.14
C ARG A 748 -26.87 -7.29 -16.83
N VAL A 749 -26.71 -8.16 -15.85
CA VAL A 749 -26.05 -7.92 -14.57
C VAL A 749 -24.91 -8.92 -14.41
N VAL A 750 -23.68 -8.43 -14.27
CA VAL A 750 -22.49 -9.26 -14.09
C VAL A 750 -22.08 -9.21 -12.61
N LEU A 751 -22.04 -10.39 -11.97
CA LEU A 751 -21.63 -10.54 -10.57
C LEU A 751 -20.22 -11.13 -10.50
N PHE A 752 -19.26 -10.34 -10.04
CA PHE A 752 -17.90 -10.81 -9.74
C PHE A 752 -17.81 -11.20 -8.27
N GLY A 753 -17.76 -12.49 -7.94
CA GLY A 753 -17.44 -13.01 -6.59
C GLY A 753 -15.95 -12.92 -6.28
N MET A 754 -15.33 -11.81 -6.65
CA MET A 754 -13.90 -11.52 -6.47
C MET A 754 -13.63 -10.05 -6.73
N ARG A 755 -12.43 -9.60 -6.38
CA ARG A 755 -11.92 -8.26 -6.74
C ARG A 755 -11.01 -8.38 -7.97
N PRO A 756 -11.53 -8.24 -9.22
CA PRO A 756 -10.74 -8.49 -10.43
C PRO A 756 -9.61 -7.49 -10.63
N GLN A 757 -9.68 -6.31 -10.02
CA GLN A 757 -8.68 -5.24 -10.09
C GLN A 757 -7.79 -5.15 -8.85
N TYR A 758 -7.85 -6.12 -7.93
CA TYR A 758 -7.24 -6.10 -6.61
C TYR A 758 -5.87 -5.40 -6.59
N ARG A 759 -5.79 -4.28 -5.90
CA ARG A 759 -4.59 -3.45 -5.66
C ARG A 759 -3.68 -3.27 -6.89
N GLY A 760 -4.25 -3.23 -8.11
CA GLY A 760 -3.48 -3.09 -9.34
C GLY A 760 -2.56 -4.27 -9.69
N GLN A 761 -2.75 -5.45 -9.08
CA GLN A 761 -1.86 -6.60 -9.19
C GLN A 761 -2.41 -7.71 -10.10
N SER A 762 -3.73 -7.85 -10.17
CA SER A 762 -4.42 -9.00 -10.77
C SER A 762 -4.52 -8.89 -12.30
N TYR A 763 -3.39 -8.73 -13.00
CA TYR A 763 -3.34 -8.58 -14.46
C TYR A 763 -4.12 -9.66 -15.20
N LEU A 764 -4.12 -10.88 -14.66
CA LEU A 764 -4.85 -11.99 -15.24
C LEU A 764 -6.36 -11.74 -15.28
N THR A 765 -6.94 -11.25 -14.17
CA THR A 765 -8.38 -11.00 -14.05
C THR A 765 -8.81 -9.62 -14.56
N PHE A 766 -7.89 -8.68 -14.83
CA PHE A 766 -8.22 -7.42 -15.50
C PHE A 766 -8.96 -7.66 -16.81
N LYS A 767 -8.56 -8.70 -17.56
CA LYS A 767 -9.18 -9.06 -18.83
C LYS A 767 -10.65 -9.46 -18.68
N LEU A 768 -11.01 -10.17 -17.61
CA LEU A 768 -12.41 -10.47 -17.28
C LEU A 768 -13.23 -9.19 -17.10
N PHE A 769 -12.67 -8.25 -16.34
CA PHE A 769 -13.31 -6.96 -16.08
C PHE A 769 -13.41 -6.11 -17.36
N PHE A 770 -12.35 -5.98 -18.13
CA PHE A 770 -12.36 -5.24 -19.40
C PHE A 770 -13.32 -5.84 -20.43
N ASN A 771 -13.42 -7.17 -20.48
CA ASN A 771 -14.40 -7.84 -21.31
C ASN A 771 -15.84 -7.56 -20.88
N ALA A 772 -16.09 -7.40 -19.57
CA ALA A 772 -17.41 -7.03 -19.05
C ALA A 772 -17.79 -5.58 -19.42
N LEU A 773 -16.80 -4.67 -19.49
CA LEU A 773 -17.01 -3.30 -19.95
C LEU A 773 -17.33 -3.22 -21.46
N ALA A 774 -16.83 -4.17 -22.25
CA ALA A 774 -16.97 -4.12 -23.69
C ALA A 774 -18.40 -4.43 -24.15
N GLN A 775 -18.88 -3.68 -25.13
CA GLN A 775 -20.17 -3.88 -25.78
C GLN A 775 -19.98 -4.61 -27.11
N PHE A 776 -20.74 -5.70 -27.35
CA PHE A 776 -20.63 -6.55 -28.54
C PHE A 776 -21.89 -6.50 -29.42
#